data_1895595b7b6bab45793165f166a9a83d
#
_entry.id   1895595b7b6bab45793165f166a9a83d
#
_cell.length_a   1.000
_cell.length_b   1.000
_cell.length_c   1.000
_cell.angle_alpha   90.00
_cell.angle_beta   90.00
_cell.angle_gamma   90.00
#
_symmetry.space_group_name_H-M   'P 1'
#
loop_
_entity.id
_entity.type
_entity.pdbx_description
1 polymer ?
#
loop_
_entity_poly.entity_id
_entity_poly.type
_entity_poly.pdbx_seq_one_letter_code
_entity_poly.pdbx_strand_id
1 'polypeptide(L)'
;MLITEILKENPLLGIAASADFIYCSSEELSGQKPIEANEYPEALRRLFCTLKEGCLPELDPYIQNLKMYIMRQYLEGTDTRGEFSEESKTEYIWLLGQELDSIPDDIIDKAPGTVQRQRLGLYVLKYGKQILQNLTESSGQLAYKGHRLINLKHDAFRFYTMTVEQGVLHICGSISAGTSEQKLQVLAQDQTGKSWTATMKECSSKDVRNRFGEVLLVGESFSFAIPLRDKMKLTFMISFDGIDIKVYPKMMKDTELKHKYRHSYTEKNGWLIRYNNGSLFTKKATAWNRIKFHRHYLAELQQKKSEEDESTYLRDCLWKKQIRKLKLKNQIAFVTARSNEELLPNIRGVYDRTNGKKLVFTRMMPYDDKQMDEAIQTVYSSKVVVTDDYFYLFRKFGKKPGQKYVQLWHAAGAFKKFGMDGTSLFPEVDHLYHKDYDLVSVSGESIRGIYAQTFGIEEDRVKAYGVSRTDEFLDSEYVAQARKRILTEYPNLEEKQVILYAPTFRDGKGQDKREFRPEMDFESLSHSLKENQVFLICPHPVMQNQIVTEPYENILQINDFTTNDMMCIADLLVTDYSSVIFEYSLLNKPMVFYCYDYDEYNRDFYLDYEKDLPGKMFRNYGDLEQYICKGEFKDVAMVQDFRNRYMSACDGKSGERLAHAVEKLLEE
;
A
#
# COMPACT_ATOMS: atom_id res chain seq x y z
N MET A 1 -25.57 21.32 -23.48
CA MET A 1 -26.15 21.65 -24.79
C MET A 1 -26.36 20.39 -25.64
N LEU A 2 -25.37 19.59 -25.93
CA LEU A 2 -25.51 18.38 -26.74
C LEU A 2 -26.50 17.34 -26.17
N ILE A 3 -26.40 17.04 -24.84
CA ILE A 3 -27.26 16.05 -24.17
C ILE A 3 -28.72 16.50 -24.16
N THR A 4 -29.00 17.77 -23.92
CA THR A 4 -30.38 18.33 -23.93
C THR A 4 -30.98 18.33 -25.33
N GLU A 5 -30.19 18.60 -26.37
CA GLU A 5 -30.64 18.51 -27.77
C GLU A 5 -30.87 17.06 -28.19
N ILE A 6 -29.99 16.13 -27.82
CA ILE A 6 -30.15 14.71 -28.14
C ILE A 6 -31.36 14.09 -27.43
N LEU A 7 -31.59 14.45 -26.14
CA LEU A 7 -32.78 14.02 -25.39
C LEU A 7 -34.08 14.65 -25.95
N LYS A 8 -34.01 15.87 -26.51
CA LYS A 8 -35.14 16.49 -27.23
C LYS A 8 -35.48 15.79 -28.55
N GLU A 9 -34.45 15.33 -29.26
CA GLU A 9 -34.63 14.66 -30.58
C GLU A 9 -34.94 13.17 -30.43
N ASN A 10 -34.59 12.52 -29.31
CA ASN A 10 -34.78 11.08 -29.12
C ASN A 10 -35.35 10.74 -27.72
N PRO A 11 -36.59 11.09 -27.42
CA PRO A 11 -37.21 10.85 -26.12
C PRO A 11 -37.39 9.38 -25.72
N LEU A 12 -37.18 8.44 -26.67
CA LEU A 12 -37.29 7.00 -26.48
C LEU A 12 -35.96 6.27 -26.22
N LEU A 13 -34.83 6.98 -26.22
CA LEU A 13 -33.58 6.40 -25.78
C LEU A 13 -33.68 6.13 -24.29
N GLY A 14 -34.06 4.92 -23.95
CA GLY A 14 -34.32 4.47 -22.59
C GLY A 14 -33.09 4.60 -21.66
N ILE A 15 -33.32 4.58 -20.36
CA ILE A 15 -32.33 4.73 -19.28
C ILE A 15 -31.13 3.75 -19.40
N ALA A 16 -31.29 2.59 -20.04
CA ALA A 16 -30.20 1.66 -20.33
C ALA A 16 -29.21 2.19 -21.37
N ALA A 17 -29.72 2.91 -22.38
CA ALA A 17 -28.88 3.60 -23.38
C ALA A 17 -28.20 4.84 -22.76
N SER A 18 -28.74 5.43 -21.69
CA SER A 18 -28.15 6.59 -21.04
C SER A 18 -26.87 6.31 -20.28
N ALA A 19 -26.68 5.11 -19.74
CA ALA A 19 -25.42 4.74 -19.06
C ALA A 19 -24.29 4.54 -20.09
N ASP A 20 -24.57 3.82 -21.17
CA ASP A 20 -23.62 3.65 -22.28
C ASP A 20 -23.42 4.96 -23.06
N PHE A 21 -24.45 5.76 -23.21
CA PHE A 21 -24.37 7.05 -23.88
C PHE A 21 -23.57 8.08 -23.06
N ILE A 22 -23.74 8.13 -21.75
CA ILE A 22 -22.93 8.98 -20.87
C ILE A 22 -21.48 8.50 -20.86
N TYR A 23 -21.22 7.20 -20.96
CA TYR A 23 -19.89 6.62 -21.06
C TYR A 23 -19.22 6.97 -22.41
N CYS A 24 -19.94 6.86 -23.52
CA CYS A 24 -19.45 7.27 -24.84
C CYS A 24 -19.22 8.79 -24.94
N SER A 25 -20.07 9.61 -24.33
CA SER A 25 -19.87 11.06 -24.29
C SER A 25 -18.68 11.48 -23.41
N SER A 26 -18.32 10.70 -22.41
CA SER A 26 -17.09 10.94 -21.62
C SER A 26 -15.82 10.62 -22.41
N GLU A 27 -15.84 9.67 -23.35
CA GLU A 27 -14.73 9.40 -24.27
C GLU A 27 -14.63 10.47 -25.38
N GLU A 28 -15.74 10.95 -25.92
CA GLU A 28 -15.76 12.08 -26.88
C GLU A 28 -15.41 13.41 -26.21
N LEU A 29 -15.72 13.60 -24.93
CA LEU A 29 -15.30 14.73 -24.09
C LEU A 29 -13.85 14.58 -23.58
N SER A 30 -13.18 13.46 -23.80
CA SER A 30 -11.77 13.23 -23.40
C SER A 30 -10.76 14.19 -24.05
N GLY A 31 -11.20 14.98 -25.05
CA GLY A 31 -10.44 16.10 -25.61
C GLY A 31 -10.60 17.45 -24.89
N GLN A 32 -11.55 17.58 -23.97
CA GLN A 32 -11.72 18.81 -23.19
C GLN A 32 -10.86 18.74 -21.92
N LYS A 33 -10.11 19.83 -21.64
CA LYS A 33 -9.35 19.93 -20.40
C LYS A 33 -10.30 19.87 -19.21
N PRO A 34 -9.99 19.08 -18.15
CA PRO A 34 -10.75 19.11 -16.90
C PRO A 34 -10.86 20.54 -16.37
N ILE A 35 -12.02 20.86 -15.82
CA ILE A 35 -12.33 22.18 -15.26
C ILE A 35 -11.51 22.35 -13.97
N GLU A 36 -10.91 23.51 -13.77
CA GLU A 36 -10.24 23.82 -12.52
C GLU A 36 -11.23 23.82 -11.34
N ALA A 37 -10.78 23.34 -10.19
CA ALA A 37 -11.64 23.16 -9.01
C ALA A 37 -12.42 24.43 -8.62
N ASN A 38 -11.76 25.60 -8.69
CA ASN A 38 -12.38 26.87 -8.33
C ASN A 38 -13.39 27.41 -9.37
N GLU A 39 -13.35 26.91 -10.61
CA GLU A 39 -14.31 27.26 -11.67
C GLU A 39 -15.53 26.32 -11.71
N TYR A 40 -15.41 25.17 -11.03
CA TYR A 40 -16.41 24.11 -11.08
C TYR A 40 -17.80 24.50 -10.55
N PRO A 41 -17.95 25.29 -9.48
CA PRO A 41 -19.27 25.75 -9.01
C PRO A 41 -20.05 26.53 -10.08
N GLU A 42 -19.39 27.43 -10.79
CA GLU A 42 -20.03 28.20 -11.87
C GLU A 42 -20.38 27.32 -13.07
N ALA A 43 -19.54 26.37 -13.45
CA ALA A 43 -19.84 25.41 -14.51
C ALA A 43 -21.06 24.55 -14.16
N LEU A 44 -21.18 24.07 -12.91
CA LEU A 44 -22.35 23.35 -12.42
C LEU A 44 -23.62 24.21 -12.42
N ARG A 45 -23.52 25.45 -11.97
CA ARG A 45 -24.66 26.38 -11.97
C ARG A 45 -25.21 26.54 -13.39
N ARG A 46 -24.34 26.78 -14.37
CA ARG A 46 -24.75 26.87 -15.79
C ARG A 46 -25.41 25.61 -16.28
N LEU A 47 -24.82 24.44 -15.97
CA LEU A 47 -25.37 23.14 -16.36
C LEU A 47 -26.77 22.90 -15.78
N PHE A 48 -26.95 23.13 -14.49
CA PHE A 48 -28.26 22.95 -13.83
C PHE A 48 -29.32 23.94 -14.32
N CYS A 49 -28.96 25.19 -14.60
CA CYS A 49 -29.86 26.16 -15.25
C CYS A 49 -30.29 25.68 -16.64
N THR A 50 -29.35 25.25 -17.48
CA THR A 50 -29.63 24.72 -18.83
C THR A 50 -30.55 23.50 -18.77
N LEU A 51 -30.33 22.59 -17.82
CA LEU A 51 -31.20 21.44 -17.61
C LEU A 51 -32.63 21.82 -17.19
N LYS A 52 -32.78 22.87 -16.38
CA LYS A 52 -34.10 23.39 -15.97
C LYS A 52 -34.85 24.05 -17.13
N GLU A 53 -34.18 24.92 -17.89
CA GLU A 53 -34.78 25.68 -19.01
C GLU A 53 -35.19 24.77 -20.18
N GLY A 54 -34.48 23.66 -20.39
CA GLY A 54 -34.76 22.69 -21.45
C GLY A 54 -35.74 21.58 -21.07
N CYS A 55 -36.29 21.57 -19.86
CA CYS A 55 -37.09 20.46 -19.35
C CYS A 55 -38.54 20.48 -19.86
N LEU A 56 -38.92 19.46 -20.63
CA LEU A 56 -40.31 19.09 -20.84
C LEU A 56 -40.76 18.24 -19.65
N PRO A 57 -42.03 18.34 -19.18
CA PRO A 57 -42.54 17.59 -18.01
C PRO A 57 -42.31 16.06 -18.11
N GLU A 58 -42.38 15.53 -19.32
CA GLU A 58 -42.18 14.10 -19.58
C GLU A 58 -40.69 13.66 -19.44
N LEU A 59 -39.74 14.61 -19.52
CA LEU A 59 -38.29 14.36 -19.39
C LEU A 59 -37.77 14.57 -17.95
N ASP A 60 -38.61 15.09 -17.04
CA ASP A 60 -38.18 15.38 -15.67
C ASP A 60 -37.53 14.19 -14.93
N PRO A 61 -38.05 12.94 -15.00
CA PRO A 61 -37.37 11.78 -14.38
C PRO A 61 -35.98 11.49 -14.94
N TYR A 62 -35.77 11.74 -16.24
CA TYR A 62 -34.45 11.54 -16.87
C TYR A 62 -33.45 12.62 -16.43
N ILE A 63 -33.92 13.86 -16.34
CA ILE A 63 -33.11 14.98 -15.87
C ILE A 63 -32.70 14.79 -14.40
N GLN A 64 -33.63 14.32 -13.58
CA GLN A 64 -33.33 14.01 -12.19
C GLN A 64 -32.28 12.87 -12.07
N ASN A 65 -32.36 11.81 -12.90
CA ASN A 65 -31.33 10.77 -12.94
C ASN A 65 -29.99 11.29 -13.46
N LEU A 66 -29.97 12.20 -14.43
CA LEU A 66 -28.76 12.86 -14.91
C LEU A 66 -28.13 13.73 -13.82
N LYS A 67 -28.92 14.51 -13.09
CA LYS A 67 -28.46 15.25 -11.92
C LYS A 67 -27.86 14.32 -10.87
N MET A 68 -28.48 13.17 -10.59
CA MET A 68 -27.97 12.16 -9.67
C MET A 68 -26.63 11.60 -10.13
N TYR A 69 -26.43 11.37 -11.42
CA TYR A 69 -25.13 10.95 -11.96
C TYR A 69 -24.05 12.00 -11.74
N ILE A 70 -24.34 13.27 -12.02
CA ILE A 70 -23.40 14.39 -11.79
C ILE A 70 -23.06 14.50 -10.29
N MET A 71 -24.07 14.41 -9.41
CA MET A 71 -23.87 14.46 -7.97
C MET A 71 -23.08 13.27 -7.42
N ARG A 72 -23.16 12.11 -8.09
CA ARG A 72 -22.32 10.95 -7.72
C ARG A 72 -20.85 11.23 -7.95
N GLN A 73 -20.50 11.95 -9.02
CA GLN A 73 -19.13 12.36 -9.30
C GLN A 73 -18.55 13.23 -8.17
N TYR A 74 -19.40 14.03 -7.53
CA TYR A 74 -19.03 14.77 -6.32
C TYR A 74 -18.42 13.88 -5.22
N LEU A 75 -18.90 12.66 -5.05
CA LEU A 75 -18.41 11.73 -4.04
C LEU A 75 -17.14 10.98 -4.50
N GLU A 76 -16.84 10.94 -5.78
CA GLU A 76 -15.71 10.22 -6.37
C GLU A 76 -14.49 11.12 -6.68
N GLY A 77 -14.72 12.42 -6.89
CA GLY A 77 -13.64 13.40 -7.04
C GLY A 77 -12.79 13.28 -8.31
N THR A 78 -13.35 12.78 -9.42
CA THR A 78 -12.61 12.52 -10.67
C THR A 78 -12.78 13.57 -11.76
N ASP A 79 -13.61 14.58 -11.54
CA ASP A 79 -14.12 15.51 -12.54
C ASP A 79 -13.45 16.89 -12.56
N THR A 80 -12.56 17.18 -11.59
CA THR A 80 -11.90 18.47 -11.46
C THR A 80 -10.39 18.36 -11.32
N ARG A 81 -9.67 19.41 -11.72
CA ARG A 81 -8.25 19.61 -11.44
C ARG A 81 -8.05 20.61 -10.30
N GLY A 82 -6.95 20.47 -9.58
CA GLY A 82 -6.57 21.38 -8.50
C GLY A 82 -7.36 21.17 -7.21
N GLU A 83 -7.13 22.05 -6.26
CA GLU A 83 -7.79 22.06 -4.96
C GLU A 83 -8.83 23.19 -4.90
N PHE A 84 -9.95 22.91 -4.23
CA PHE A 84 -10.95 23.93 -3.97
C PHE A 84 -10.45 24.91 -2.91
N SER A 85 -10.58 26.22 -3.17
CA SER A 85 -10.58 27.19 -2.08
C SER A 85 -11.74 26.92 -1.12
N GLU A 86 -11.67 27.33 0.13
CA GLU A 86 -12.77 27.15 1.09
C GLU A 86 -14.06 27.84 0.63
N GLU A 87 -13.95 28.95 -0.10
CA GLU A 87 -15.10 29.66 -0.69
C GLU A 87 -15.75 28.82 -1.79
N SER A 88 -14.96 28.36 -2.79
CA SER A 88 -15.45 27.51 -3.89
C SER A 88 -16.00 26.19 -3.42
N LYS A 89 -15.39 25.58 -2.37
CA LYS A 89 -15.88 24.39 -1.72
C LYS A 89 -17.24 24.61 -1.07
N THR A 90 -17.39 25.71 -0.35
CA THR A 90 -18.66 26.07 0.32
C THR A 90 -19.76 26.31 -0.70
N GLU A 91 -19.48 27.04 -1.76
CA GLU A 91 -20.40 27.30 -2.87
C GLU A 91 -20.80 25.99 -3.57
N TYR A 92 -19.84 25.12 -3.86
CA TYR A 92 -20.08 23.83 -4.49
C TYR A 92 -21.01 22.95 -3.66
N ILE A 93 -20.74 22.81 -2.36
CA ILE A 93 -21.58 22.03 -1.44
C ILE A 93 -23.00 22.62 -1.37
N TRP A 94 -23.10 23.94 -1.31
CA TRP A 94 -24.39 24.64 -1.28
C TRP A 94 -25.20 24.40 -2.54
N LEU A 95 -24.60 24.52 -3.73
CA LEU A 95 -25.25 24.27 -5.01
C LEU A 95 -25.81 22.84 -5.11
N LEU A 96 -25.00 21.85 -4.74
CA LEU A 96 -25.45 20.47 -4.75
C LEU A 96 -26.59 20.22 -3.75
N GLY A 97 -26.54 20.82 -2.58
CA GLY A 97 -27.62 20.76 -1.58
C GLY A 97 -28.92 21.31 -2.12
N GLN A 98 -28.90 22.49 -2.74
CA GLN A 98 -30.06 23.14 -3.37
C GLN A 98 -30.71 22.28 -4.47
N GLU A 99 -29.87 21.65 -5.31
CA GLU A 99 -30.40 20.77 -6.35
C GLU A 99 -30.95 19.45 -5.78
N LEU A 100 -30.33 18.90 -4.73
CA LEU A 100 -30.82 17.70 -4.03
C LEU A 100 -32.15 17.90 -3.35
N ASP A 101 -32.42 19.10 -2.82
CA ASP A 101 -33.70 19.41 -2.18
C ASP A 101 -34.87 19.23 -3.16
N SER A 102 -34.66 19.48 -4.45
CA SER A 102 -35.63 19.29 -5.51
C SER A 102 -35.84 17.84 -5.95
N ILE A 103 -34.92 16.92 -5.58
CA ILE A 103 -34.95 15.51 -6.00
C ILE A 103 -35.65 14.66 -4.93
N PRO A 104 -36.72 13.93 -5.25
CA PRO A 104 -37.39 13.02 -4.32
C PRO A 104 -36.42 11.91 -3.81
N ASP A 105 -36.59 11.55 -2.54
CA ASP A 105 -35.71 10.54 -1.90
C ASP A 105 -35.78 9.16 -2.58
N ASP A 106 -36.91 8.80 -3.16
CA ASP A 106 -37.07 7.54 -3.87
C ASP A 106 -36.24 7.49 -5.18
N ILE A 107 -35.91 8.62 -5.78
CA ILE A 107 -34.99 8.74 -6.89
C ILE A 107 -33.56 8.53 -6.42
N ILE A 108 -33.19 9.13 -5.29
CA ILE A 108 -31.87 8.90 -4.66
C ILE A 108 -31.68 7.42 -4.32
N ASP A 109 -32.71 6.78 -3.77
CA ASP A 109 -32.70 5.36 -3.39
C ASP A 109 -32.54 4.40 -4.58
N LYS A 110 -33.16 4.75 -5.70
CA LYS A 110 -33.20 3.92 -6.91
C LYS A 110 -32.14 4.28 -7.93
N ALA A 111 -31.35 5.31 -7.70
CA ALA A 111 -30.34 5.79 -8.66
C ALA A 111 -29.39 4.67 -9.11
N PRO A 112 -29.34 4.35 -10.42
CA PRO A 112 -28.52 3.25 -10.95
C PRO A 112 -27.03 3.43 -10.63
N GLY A 113 -26.37 2.34 -10.24
CA GLY A 113 -24.92 2.35 -9.96
C GLY A 113 -24.51 3.09 -8.69
N THR A 114 -25.46 3.65 -7.91
CA THR A 114 -25.14 4.33 -6.65
C THR A 114 -24.86 3.30 -5.56
N VAL A 115 -23.61 3.28 -5.08
CA VAL A 115 -23.23 2.41 -3.96
C VAL A 115 -23.65 3.02 -2.62
N GLN A 116 -23.73 2.19 -1.59
CA GLN A 116 -24.23 2.57 -0.26
C GLN A 116 -23.55 3.82 0.33
N ARG A 117 -22.20 3.91 0.25
CA ARG A 117 -21.45 5.08 0.76
C ARG A 117 -21.83 6.38 0.06
N GLN A 118 -22.08 6.31 -1.26
CA GLN A 118 -22.50 7.47 -2.07
C GLN A 118 -23.91 7.90 -1.68
N ARG A 119 -24.83 6.94 -1.52
CA ARG A 119 -26.18 7.23 -1.04
C ARG A 119 -26.17 7.92 0.32
N LEU A 120 -25.38 7.40 1.28
CA LEU A 120 -25.21 8.04 2.57
C LEU A 120 -24.70 9.48 2.43
N GLY A 121 -23.68 9.71 1.59
CA GLY A 121 -23.13 11.04 1.34
C GLY A 121 -24.17 12.01 0.76
N LEU A 122 -25.01 11.55 -0.17
CA LEU A 122 -26.10 12.35 -0.74
C LEU A 122 -27.17 12.71 0.30
N TYR A 123 -27.52 11.76 1.18
CA TYR A 123 -28.46 12.05 2.27
C TYR A 123 -27.88 13.01 3.31
N VAL A 124 -26.58 12.89 3.63
CA VAL A 124 -25.90 13.85 4.51
C VAL A 124 -25.84 15.24 3.86
N LEU A 125 -25.61 15.31 2.56
CA LEU A 125 -25.60 16.57 1.81
C LEU A 125 -27.01 17.22 1.80
N LYS A 126 -28.07 16.43 1.62
CA LYS A 126 -29.45 16.89 1.55
C LYS A 126 -30.01 17.32 2.93
N TYR A 127 -29.74 16.52 3.97
CA TYR A 127 -30.39 16.69 5.27
C TYR A 127 -29.45 17.13 6.39
N GLY A 128 -28.15 17.26 6.10
CA GLY A 128 -27.12 17.60 7.08
C GLY A 128 -26.62 16.40 7.90
N LYS A 129 -25.53 16.61 8.61
CA LYS A 129 -24.85 15.54 9.41
C LYS A 129 -25.69 14.99 10.56
N GLN A 130 -26.70 15.74 11.04
CA GLN A 130 -27.60 15.29 12.10
C GLN A 130 -28.35 13.99 11.76
N ILE A 131 -28.43 13.59 10.49
CA ILE A 131 -29.04 12.31 10.13
C ILE A 131 -28.24 11.12 10.70
N LEU A 132 -26.93 11.26 10.88
CA LEU A 132 -26.07 10.19 11.40
C LEU A 132 -26.39 9.83 12.86
N GLN A 133 -26.89 10.79 13.63
CA GLN A 133 -27.36 10.61 15.01
C GLN A 133 -28.80 10.06 15.09
N ASN A 134 -29.55 10.19 13.99
CA ASN A 134 -30.98 9.81 13.92
C ASN A 134 -31.18 8.54 13.05
N LEU A 135 -30.16 7.74 12.85
CA LEU A 135 -30.28 6.45 12.17
C LEU A 135 -31.00 5.45 13.07
N THR A 136 -31.96 4.73 12.49
CA THR A 136 -32.71 3.67 13.18
C THR A 136 -32.37 2.33 12.56
N GLU A 137 -32.17 1.30 13.41
CA GLU A 137 -31.96 -0.07 12.95
C GLU A 137 -33.30 -0.72 12.58
N SER A 138 -33.38 -1.34 11.42
CA SER A 138 -34.50 -2.16 11.02
C SER A 138 -34.02 -3.33 10.14
N SER A 139 -34.21 -4.54 10.61
CA SER A 139 -33.90 -5.79 9.87
C SER A 139 -32.44 -5.90 9.41
N GLY A 140 -31.48 -5.32 10.16
CA GLY A 140 -30.06 -5.32 9.86
C GLY A 140 -29.63 -4.25 8.88
N GLN A 141 -30.39 -3.18 8.80
CA GLN A 141 -30.10 -1.99 8.02
C GLN A 141 -30.26 -0.76 8.90
N LEU A 142 -29.34 0.20 8.75
CA LEU A 142 -29.54 1.52 9.32
C LEU A 142 -30.28 2.38 8.31
N ALA A 143 -31.37 3.00 8.76
CA ALA A 143 -32.25 3.79 7.93
C ALA A 143 -32.50 5.17 8.56
N TYR A 144 -32.76 6.16 7.72
CA TYR A 144 -33.23 7.47 8.09
C TYR A 144 -34.62 7.70 7.47
N LYS A 145 -35.64 7.98 8.29
CA LYS A 145 -37.05 8.15 7.84
C LYS A 145 -37.56 7.02 6.92
N GLY A 146 -37.08 5.78 7.15
CA GLY A 146 -37.46 4.62 6.33
C GLY A 146 -36.59 4.38 5.10
N HIS A 147 -35.70 5.31 4.72
CA HIS A 147 -34.72 5.16 3.62
C HIS A 147 -33.50 4.41 4.11
N ARG A 148 -33.17 3.31 3.44
CA ARG A 148 -32.10 2.38 3.84
C ARG A 148 -30.74 2.91 3.39
N LEU A 149 -29.92 3.35 4.35
CA LEU A 149 -28.63 3.98 4.07
C LEU A 149 -27.44 3.04 4.23
N ILE A 150 -27.48 2.13 5.22
CA ILE A 150 -26.36 1.23 5.54
C ILE A 150 -26.89 -0.19 5.74
N ASN A 151 -26.33 -1.15 5.00
CA ASN A 151 -26.63 -2.56 5.17
C ASN A 151 -25.58 -3.21 6.07
N LEU A 152 -25.90 -3.35 7.36
CA LEU A 152 -25.01 -3.97 8.34
C LEU A 152 -24.75 -5.46 8.05
N LYS A 153 -25.68 -6.15 7.36
CA LYS A 153 -25.54 -7.58 7.11
C LYS A 153 -24.49 -7.93 6.07
N HIS A 154 -24.35 -7.13 5.02
CA HIS A 154 -23.59 -7.54 3.84
C HIS A 154 -22.43 -6.59 3.46
N ASP A 155 -22.60 -5.28 3.61
CA ASP A 155 -21.69 -4.33 2.99
C ASP A 155 -20.67 -3.77 3.96
N ALA A 156 -21.02 -3.68 5.23
CA ALA A 156 -20.19 -3.04 6.25
C ALA A 156 -19.15 -3.97 6.90
N PHE A 157 -19.30 -5.29 6.77
CA PHE A 157 -18.55 -6.28 7.55
C PHE A 157 -17.65 -7.14 6.66
N ARG A 158 -16.33 -7.07 6.87
CA ARG A 158 -15.33 -7.75 6.03
C ARG A 158 -14.34 -8.52 6.87
N PHE A 159 -14.00 -9.75 6.44
CA PHE A 159 -12.85 -10.49 6.94
C PHE A 159 -11.69 -10.37 5.97
N TYR A 160 -10.54 -9.96 6.46
CA TYR A 160 -9.34 -9.81 5.65
C TYR A 160 -8.42 -11.00 5.78
N THR A 161 -8.17 -11.46 7.00
CA THR A 161 -7.29 -12.60 7.24
C THR A 161 -7.93 -13.62 8.16
N MET A 162 -7.52 -14.88 7.97
CA MET A 162 -7.79 -15.98 8.89
C MET A 162 -6.54 -16.83 8.99
N THR A 163 -6.02 -17.00 10.21
CA THR A 163 -4.90 -17.88 10.51
C THR A 163 -5.28 -18.84 11.64
N VAL A 164 -4.56 -19.95 11.75
CA VAL A 164 -4.71 -20.87 12.89
C VAL A 164 -3.33 -21.10 13.48
N GLU A 165 -3.18 -20.76 14.75
CA GLU A 165 -1.94 -20.97 15.50
C GLU A 165 -2.24 -21.71 16.79
N GLN A 166 -1.51 -22.77 17.07
CA GLN A 166 -1.69 -23.59 18.27
C GLN A 166 -3.16 -23.98 18.56
N GLY A 167 -3.97 -24.17 17.50
CA GLY A 167 -5.39 -24.52 17.64
C GLY A 167 -6.32 -23.35 17.92
N VAL A 168 -5.84 -22.12 17.85
CA VAL A 168 -6.60 -20.87 17.95
C VAL A 168 -6.81 -20.30 16.56
N LEU A 169 -8.06 -19.99 16.21
CA LEU A 169 -8.42 -19.28 14.98
C LEU A 169 -8.34 -17.78 15.24
N HIS A 170 -7.44 -17.12 14.54
CA HIS A 170 -7.33 -15.66 14.49
C HIS A 170 -8.04 -15.16 13.25
N ILE A 171 -8.94 -14.21 13.44
CA ILE A 171 -9.67 -13.53 12.36
C ILE A 171 -9.47 -12.04 12.52
N CYS A 172 -9.03 -11.37 11.47
CA CYS A 172 -8.98 -9.91 11.43
C CYS A 172 -9.91 -9.39 10.36
N GLY A 173 -10.57 -8.28 10.66
CA GLY A 173 -11.56 -7.70 9.79
C GLY A 173 -11.79 -6.22 10.03
N SER A 174 -12.73 -5.63 9.30
CA SER A 174 -13.18 -4.27 9.54
C SER A 174 -14.68 -4.13 9.43
N ILE A 175 -15.17 -3.09 10.07
CA ILE A 175 -16.53 -2.59 9.97
C ILE A 175 -16.49 -1.09 9.69
N SER A 176 -17.43 -0.60 8.88
CA SER A 176 -17.61 0.82 8.58
C SER A 176 -19.09 1.15 8.73
N ALA A 177 -19.54 1.27 9.96
CA ALA A 177 -20.95 1.46 10.28
C ALA A 177 -21.18 2.30 11.56
N GLY A 178 -20.12 2.61 12.31
CA GLY A 178 -20.21 3.40 13.53
C GLY A 178 -20.31 4.90 13.26
N THR A 179 -20.89 5.61 14.20
CA THR A 179 -20.75 7.07 14.32
C THR A 179 -19.84 7.36 15.52
N SER A 180 -19.33 8.58 15.64
CA SER A 180 -18.47 8.96 16.77
C SER A 180 -19.12 8.76 18.15
N GLU A 181 -20.42 8.66 18.22
CA GLU A 181 -21.19 8.54 19.46
C GLU A 181 -21.73 7.12 19.74
N GLN A 182 -21.75 6.23 18.75
CA GLN A 182 -22.31 4.88 18.86
C GLN A 182 -21.21 3.81 18.97
N LYS A 183 -21.23 3.05 20.06
CA LYS A 183 -20.28 1.94 20.27
C LYS A 183 -20.80 0.67 19.61
N LEU A 184 -20.08 0.22 18.58
CA LEU A 184 -20.30 -1.08 17.97
C LEU A 184 -19.48 -2.15 18.71
N GLN A 185 -20.06 -3.35 18.83
CA GLN A 185 -19.35 -4.54 19.26
C GLN A 185 -19.49 -5.62 18.20
N VAL A 186 -18.41 -6.35 17.94
CA VAL A 186 -18.44 -7.50 17.05
C VAL A 186 -18.33 -8.78 17.87
N LEU A 187 -19.24 -9.70 17.65
CA LEU A 187 -19.39 -10.94 18.42
C LEU A 187 -19.28 -12.15 17.49
N ALA A 188 -18.66 -13.22 17.97
CA ALA A 188 -18.73 -14.53 17.36
C ALA A 188 -19.39 -15.48 18.36
N GLN A 189 -20.35 -16.30 17.91
CA GLN A 189 -21.03 -17.28 18.75
C GLN A 189 -21.01 -18.66 18.11
N ASP A 190 -20.75 -19.70 18.90
CA ASP A 190 -20.83 -21.07 18.42
C ASP A 190 -22.25 -21.67 18.59
N GLN A 191 -22.43 -22.87 18.08
CA GLN A 191 -23.71 -23.61 18.16
C GLN A 191 -24.12 -23.99 19.57
N THR A 192 -23.25 -23.85 20.58
CA THR A 192 -23.57 -24.11 21.98
C THR A 192 -23.98 -22.86 22.74
N GLY A 193 -23.95 -21.70 22.08
CA GLY A 193 -24.23 -20.41 22.69
C GLY A 193 -22.99 -19.73 23.30
N LYS A 194 -21.81 -20.35 23.25
CA LYS A 194 -20.57 -19.71 23.72
C LYS A 194 -20.20 -18.56 22.79
N SER A 195 -19.95 -17.41 23.36
CA SER A 195 -19.63 -16.17 22.62
C SER A 195 -18.20 -15.69 22.87
N TRP A 196 -17.64 -15.00 21.89
CA TRP A 196 -16.37 -14.28 21.93
C TRP A 196 -16.60 -12.86 21.42
N THR A 197 -16.14 -11.89 22.16
CA THR A 197 -16.15 -10.47 21.75
C THR A 197 -14.86 -10.16 21.04
N ALA A 198 -14.91 -9.47 19.90
CA ALA A 198 -13.72 -9.02 19.20
C ALA A 198 -13.02 -7.88 19.97
N THR A 199 -11.70 -7.81 19.84
CA THR A 199 -10.94 -6.61 20.18
C THR A 199 -11.12 -5.60 19.06
N MET A 200 -11.62 -4.42 19.39
CA MET A 200 -11.88 -3.32 18.45
C MET A 200 -10.78 -2.29 18.50
N LYS A 201 -10.45 -1.70 17.35
CA LYS A 201 -9.49 -0.58 17.22
C LYS A 201 -9.98 0.36 16.13
N GLU A 202 -9.95 1.65 16.38
CA GLU A 202 -10.23 2.66 15.36
C GLU A 202 -9.28 2.52 14.17
N CYS A 203 -9.84 2.70 12.97
CA CYS A 203 -9.13 2.51 11.73
C CYS A 203 -9.55 3.59 10.72
N SER A 204 -8.90 4.74 10.77
CA SER A 204 -9.23 5.91 9.94
C SER A 204 -9.20 5.62 8.43
N SER A 205 -8.40 4.66 8.00
CA SER A 205 -8.37 4.20 6.60
C SER A 205 -9.65 3.47 6.15
N LYS A 206 -10.54 3.13 7.08
CA LYS A 206 -11.85 2.50 6.84
C LYS A 206 -13.02 3.46 7.04
N ASP A 207 -12.74 4.68 7.41
CA ASP A 207 -13.76 5.72 7.47
C ASP A 207 -14.44 5.84 6.10
N VAL A 208 -15.74 6.04 6.14
CA VAL A 208 -16.48 6.50 4.97
C VAL A 208 -16.40 8.02 4.97
N ARG A 209 -15.74 8.57 3.96
CA ARG A 209 -15.51 10.01 3.83
C ARG A 209 -16.19 10.53 2.57
N ASN A 210 -16.61 11.79 2.62
CA ASN A 210 -16.98 12.51 1.41
C ASN A 210 -15.73 12.97 0.64
N ARG A 211 -15.92 13.62 -0.49
CA ARG A 211 -14.83 14.11 -1.36
C ARG A 211 -13.85 15.03 -0.62
N PHE A 212 -14.31 15.82 0.34
CA PHE A 212 -13.49 16.78 1.09
C PHE A 212 -12.85 16.20 2.35
N GLY A 213 -12.88 14.88 2.49
CA GLY A 213 -12.22 14.18 3.60
C GLY A 213 -13.04 14.15 4.90
N GLU A 214 -14.24 14.71 4.93
CA GLU A 214 -15.09 14.66 6.12
C GLU A 214 -15.57 13.24 6.40
N VAL A 215 -15.44 12.79 7.64
CA VAL A 215 -15.88 11.46 8.08
C VAL A 215 -17.40 11.42 8.19
N LEU A 216 -18.01 10.50 7.45
CA LEU A 216 -19.44 10.18 7.49
C LEU A 216 -19.72 8.99 8.41
N LEU A 217 -18.87 7.97 8.36
CA LEU A 217 -18.93 6.82 9.25
C LEU A 217 -17.51 6.50 9.72
N VAL A 218 -17.39 6.19 10.99
CA VAL A 218 -16.11 5.75 11.59
C VAL A 218 -15.82 4.33 11.18
N GLY A 219 -14.60 4.10 10.74
CA GLY A 219 -14.08 2.78 10.44
C GLY A 219 -13.39 2.17 11.65
N GLU A 220 -13.67 0.92 11.92
CA GLU A 220 -13.03 0.14 12.97
C GLU A 220 -12.46 -1.16 12.40
N SER A 221 -11.27 -1.52 12.83
CA SER A 221 -10.73 -2.87 12.68
C SER A 221 -11.09 -3.71 13.90
N PHE A 222 -11.24 -5.01 13.69
CA PHE A 222 -11.50 -5.94 14.78
C PHE A 222 -10.67 -7.21 14.63
N SER A 223 -10.38 -7.85 15.76
CA SER A 223 -9.71 -9.13 15.79
C SER A 223 -10.35 -10.11 16.76
N PHE A 224 -10.36 -11.39 16.37
CA PHE A 224 -10.77 -12.52 17.20
C PHE A 224 -9.61 -13.47 17.43
N ALA A 225 -9.59 -14.09 18.62
CA ALA A 225 -8.80 -15.26 18.96
C ALA A 225 -9.74 -16.35 19.51
N ILE A 226 -10.14 -17.30 18.67
CA ILE A 226 -11.17 -18.30 19.00
C ILE A 226 -10.54 -19.69 19.08
N PRO A 227 -10.49 -20.33 20.27
CA PRO A 227 -10.03 -21.73 20.38
C PRO A 227 -10.89 -22.67 19.55
N LEU A 228 -10.26 -23.40 18.62
CA LEU A 228 -10.96 -24.28 17.70
C LEU A 228 -11.36 -25.61 18.36
N ARG A 229 -12.54 -26.08 17.99
CA ARG A 229 -13.04 -27.44 18.29
C ARG A 229 -13.50 -28.11 17.00
N ASP A 230 -13.40 -29.42 16.95
CA ASP A 230 -13.90 -30.19 15.80
C ASP A 230 -15.42 -30.03 15.66
N LYS A 231 -15.89 -29.88 14.42
CA LYS A 231 -17.29 -29.65 14.05
C LYS A 231 -17.92 -28.41 14.68
N MET A 232 -17.14 -27.35 14.84
CA MET A 232 -17.62 -26.06 15.36
C MET A 232 -18.28 -25.26 14.25
N LYS A 233 -19.40 -24.61 14.56
CA LYS A 233 -20.08 -23.63 13.72
C LYS A 233 -20.01 -22.28 14.43
N LEU A 234 -19.42 -21.28 13.78
CA LEU A 234 -19.33 -19.90 14.27
C LEU A 234 -20.27 -19.01 13.47
N THR A 235 -21.11 -18.25 14.15
CA THR A 235 -21.97 -17.21 13.58
C THR A 235 -21.50 -15.88 14.11
N PHE A 236 -21.51 -14.85 13.26
CA PHE A 236 -21.03 -13.52 13.60
C PHE A 236 -22.18 -12.55 13.73
N MET A 237 -22.06 -11.60 14.66
CA MET A 237 -23.08 -10.62 14.97
C MET A 237 -22.40 -9.26 15.21
N ILE A 238 -23.10 -8.20 14.91
CA ILE A 238 -22.80 -6.85 15.37
C ILE A 238 -23.84 -6.52 16.44
N SER A 239 -23.36 -6.10 17.60
CA SER A 239 -24.22 -5.51 18.63
C SER A 239 -24.24 -3.99 18.42
N PHE A 240 -25.41 -3.46 18.15
CA PHE A 240 -25.67 -2.06 17.90
C PHE A 240 -26.75 -1.61 18.89
N ASP A 241 -26.40 -0.70 19.80
CA ASP A 241 -27.29 -0.21 20.86
C ASP A 241 -28.03 -1.34 21.63
N GLY A 242 -27.30 -2.45 21.89
CA GLY A 242 -27.83 -3.62 22.61
C GLY A 242 -28.68 -4.59 21.77
N ILE A 243 -28.79 -4.34 20.46
CA ILE A 243 -29.47 -5.24 19.51
C ILE A 243 -28.42 -6.05 18.75
N ASP A 244 -28.48 -7.39 18.87
CA ASP A 244 -27.56 -8.29 18.15
C ASP A 244 -28.08 -8.59 16.75
N ILE A 245 -27.34 -8.14 15.74
CA ILE A 245 -27.67 -8.31 14.33
C ILE A 245 -26.75 -9.32 13.72
N LYS A 246 -27.28 -10.45 13.23
CA LYS A 246 -26.52 -11.43 12.49
C LYS A 246 -25.97 -10.82 11.20
N VAL A 247 -24.65 -10.96 10.98
CA VAL A 247 -23.95 -10.45 9.81
C VAL A 247 -23.44 -11.55 8.89
N TYR A 248 -23.21 -11.19 7.63
CA TYR A 248 -22.70 -12.08 6.59
C TYR A 248 -21.35 -11.53 6.11
N PRO A 249 -20.22 -11.96 6.73
CA PRO A 249 -18.92 -11.39 6.42
C PRO A 249 -18.57 -11.54 4.93
N LYS A 250 -18.11 -10.45 4.31
CA LYS A 250 -17.51 -10.51 2.99
C LYS A 250 -16.08 -11.05 3.14
N MET A 251 -15.79 -12.18 2.51
CA MET A 251 -14.47 -12.80 2.53
C MET A 251 -13.55 -12.10 1.54
N MET A 252 -12.47 -11.51 2.02
CA MET A 252 -11.45 -10.90 1.19
C MET A 252 -10.41 -11.95 0.74
N LYS A 253 -9.54 -11.57 -0.20
CA LYS A 253 -8.62 -12.49 -0.89
C LYS A 253 -7.77 -13.34 0.06
N ASP A 254 -7.25 -12.74 1.13
CA ASP A 254 -6.32 -13.41 2.05
C ASP A 254 -7.00 -14.37 3.03
N THR A 255 -8.33 -14.39 3.11
CA THR A 255 -9.06 -15.45 3.80
C THR A 255 -9.00 -16.77 3.03
N GLU A 256 -8.67 -16.75 1.74
CA GLU A 256 -8.72 -17.87 0.79
C GLU A 256 -10.13 -18.47 0.61
N LEU A 257 -11.16 -17.84 1.17
CA LEU A 257 -12.55 -18.25 1.03
C LEU A 257 -13.27 -17.41 -0.02
N LYS A 258 -14.10 -18.04 -0.83
CA LYS A 258 -14.95 -17.35 -1.81
C LYS A 258 -16.40 -17.41 -1.35
N HIS A 259 -16.91 -16.29 -0.85
CA HIS A 259 -18.26 -16.19 -0.25
C HIS A 259 -19.41 -16.55 -1.21
N LYS A 260 -19.19 -16.49 -2.53
CA LYS A 260 -20.16 -16.88 -3.56
C LYS A 260 -20.37 -18.39 -3.68
N TYR A 261 -19.50 -19.21 -3.04
CA TYR A 261 -19.57 -20.66 -3.08
C TYR A 261 -19.85 -21.25 -1.69
N ARG A 262 -20.87 -22.08 -1.61
CA ARG A 262 -21.28 -22.76 -0.38
C ARG A 262 -20.24 -23.74 0.17
N HIS A 263 -19.44 -24.33 -0.71
CA HIS A 263 -18.43 -25.34 -0.36
C HIS A 263 -17.00 -24.82 -0.44
N SER A 264 -16.79 -23.50 -0.67
CA SER A 264 -15.47 -22.89 -0.59
C SER A 264 -14.85 -23.15 0.79
N TYR A 265 -13.61 -23.61 0.81
CA TYR A 265 -12.90 -23.93 2.04
C TYR A 265 -11.41 -23.58 1.92
N THR A 266 -10.79 -23.42 3.08
CA THR A 266 -9.33 -23.29 3.23
C THR A 266 -8.82 -24.29 4.26
N GLU A 267 -7.55 -24.67 4.19
CA GLU A 267 -6.87 -25.48 5.20
C GLU A 267 -5.77 -24.64 5.87
N LYS A 268 -5.85 -24.50 7.19
CA LYS A 268 -4.89 -23.76 8.02
C LYS A 268 -4.43 -24.64 9.19
N ASN A 269 -3.15 -24.96 9.25
CA ASN A 269 -2.50 -25.71 10.36
C ASN A 269 -3.32 -26.92 10.87
N GLY A 270 -3.72 -27.79 9.94
CA GLY A 270 -4.46 -29.02 10.26
C GLY A 270 -5.96 -28.85 10.49
N TRP A 271 -6.52 -27.69 10.17
CA TRP A 271 -7.94 -27.40 10.24
C TRP A 271 -8.51 -27.04 8.88
N LEU A 272 -9.67 -27.60 8.54
CA LEU A 272 -10.48 -27.22 7.39
C LEU A 272 -11.52 -26.19 7.86
N ILE A 273 -11.56 -25.04 7.21
CA ILE A 273 -12.48 -23.94 7.50
C ILE A 273 -13.31 -23.69 6.26
N ARG A 274 -14.62 -23.72 6.39
CA ARG A 274 -15.58 -23.47 5.31
C ARG A 274 -16.53 -22.34 5.71
N TYR A 275 -16.80 -21.44 4.78
CA TYR A 275 -17.82 -20.42 4.94
C TYR A 275 -19.11 -20.84 4.26
N ASN A 276 -20.24 -20.65 4.92
CA ASN A 276 -21.56 -20.83 4.30
C ASN A 276 -22.60 -20.01 5.05
N ASN A 277 -23.31 -19.16 4.31
CA ASN A 277 -24.47 -18.41 4.78
C ASN A 277 -24.24 -17.68 6.13
N GLY A 278 -23.20 -16.85 6.18
CA GLY A 278 -22.86 -16.04 7.36
C GLY A 278 -22.18 -16.80 8.51
N SER A 279 -21.83 -18.08 8.31
CA SER A 279 -21.19 -18.88 9.36
C SER A 279 -19.90 -19.53 8.85
N LEU A 280 -18.90 -19.66 9.74
CA LEU A 280 -17.74 -20.51 9.54
C LEU A 280 -17.97 -21.89 10.15
N PHE A 281 -17.54 -22.91 9.44
CA PHE A 281 -17.58 -24.31 9.89
C PHE A 281 -16.15 -24.84 9.94
N THR A 282 -15.75 -25.37 11.09
CA THR A 282 -14.40 -25.89 11.29
C THR A 282 -14.40 -27.41 11.46
N LYS A 283 -13.38 -28.06 10.95
CA LYS A 283 -13.18 -29.49 11.07
C LYS A 283 -11.69 -29.85 11.05
N LYS A 284 -11.30 -30.90 11.80
CA LYS A 284 -9.91 -31.40 11.71
C LYS A 284 -9.61 -31.92 10.30
N ALA A 285 -8.43 -31.57 9.77
CA ALA A 285 -8.00 -31.91 8.42
C ALA A 285 -7.44 -33.31 8.32
N THR A 286 -8.31 -34.34 8.55
CA THR A 286 -7.99 -35.75 8.27
C THR A 286 -7.98 -36.01 6.76
N ALA A 287 -7.32 -37.06 6.29
CA ALA A 287 -7.29 -37.42 4.87
C ALA A 287 -8.72 -37.56 4.29
N TRP A 288 -9.63 -38.19 5.01
CA TRP A 288 -11.04 -38.33 4.60
C TRP A 288 -11.74 -36.95 4.48
N ASN A 289 -11.57 -36.09 5.47
CA ASN A 289 -12.20 -34.78 5.45
C ASN A 289 -11.67 -33.91 4.28
N ARG A 290 -10.35 -33.94 3.99
CA ARG A 290 -9.76 -33.26 2.85
C ARG A 290 -10.38 -33.72 1.52
N ILE A 291 -10.49 -35.03 1.31
CA ILE A 291 -11.12 -35.61 0.10
C ILE A 291 -12.58 -35.16 -0.01
N LYS A 292 -13.34 -35.21 1.09
CA LYS A 292 -14.75 -34.81 1.11
C LYS A 292 -14.94 -33.34 0.77
N PHE A 293 -14.15 -32.42 1.38
CA PHE A 293 -14.26 -30.99 1.12
C PHE A 293 -13.84 -30.65 -0.31
N HIS A 294 -12.74 -31.23 -0.80
CA HIS A 294 -12.29 -31.07 -2.17
C HIS A 294 -13.36 -31.47 -3.19
N ARG A 295 -13.94 -32.65 -3.06
CA ARG A 295 -14.98 -33.15 -3.98
C ARG A 295 -16.23 -32.28 -4.00
N HIS A 296 -16.70 -31.82 -2.84
CA HIS A 296 -17.89 -30.98 -2.77
C HIS A 296 -17.62 -29.60 -3.39
N TYR A 297 -16.45 -29.01 -3.17
CA TYR A 297 -16.13 -27.68 -3.74
C TYR A 297 -15.95 -27.78 -5.25
N LEU A 298 -15.22 -28.79 -5.73
CA LEU A 298 -15.03 -29.01 -7.17
C LEU A 298 -16.37 -29.23 -7.88
N ALA A 299 -17.24 -30.07 -7.33
CA ALA A 299 -18.56 -30.29 -7.91
C ALA A 299 -19.43 -29.02 -7.97
N GLU A 300 -19.31 -28.13 -6.95
CA GLU A 300 -20.02 -26.84 -6.98
C GLU A 300 -19.47 -25.91 -8.05
N LEU A 301 -18.13 -25.84 -8.23
CA LEU A 301 -17.50 -25.03 -9.29
C LEU A 301 -17.96 -25.47 -10.67
N GLN A 302 -17.98 -26.78 -10.93
CA GLN A 302 -18.44 -27.37 -12.18
C GLN A 302 -19.94 -27.12 -12.42
N GLN A 303 -20.77 -27.30 -11.38
CA GLN A 303 -22.20 -27.03 -11.48
C GLN A 303 -22.50 -25.56 -11.83
N LYS A 304 -21.72 -24.62 -11.29
CA LYS A 304 -21.87 -23.18 -11.57
C LYS A 304 -21.19 -22.74 -12.86
N LYS A 305 -20.56 -23.66 -13.62
CA LYS A 305 -19.82 -23.37 -14.85
C LYS A 305 -18.81 -22.23 -14.71
N SER A 306 -18.12 -22.17 -13.59
CA SER A 306 -17.14 -21.11 -13.27
C SER A 306 -15.73 -21.56 -13.68
N GLU A 307 -15.44 -21.57 -14.97
CA GLU A 307 -14.21 -22.10 -15.55
C GLU A 307 -12.95 -21.41 -14.99
N GLU A 308 -12.97 -20.10 -14.81
CA GLU A 308 -11.85 -19.35 -14.24
C GLU A 308 -11.58 -19.74 -12.79
N ASP A 309 -12.62 -19.82 -11.95
CA ASP A 309 -12.47 -20.19 -10.54
C ASP A 309 -12.07 -21.67 -10.38
N GLU A 310 -12.59 -22.56 -11.25
CA GLU A 310 -12.24 -23.98 -11.27
C GLU A 310 -10.76 -24.15 -11.67
N SER A 311 -10.32 -23.52 -12.76
CA SER A 311 -8.93 -23.60 -13.22
C SER A 311 -7.96 -23.04 -12.19
N THR A 312 -8.28 -21.92 -11.55
CA THR A 312 -7.48 -21.31 -10.48
C THR A 312 -7.40 -22.26 -9.26
N TYR A 313 -8.51 -22.84 -8.85
CA TYR A 313 -8.55 -23.77 -7.72
C TYR A 313 -7.75 -25.06 -8.00
N LEU A 314 -7.92 -25.65 -9.17
CA LEU A 314 -7.20 -26.87 -9.56
C LEU A 314 -5.69 -26.61 -9.65
N ARG A 315 -5.29 -25.47 -10.18
CA ARG A 315 -3.90 -25.01 -10.26
C ARG A 315 -3.29 -24.88 -8.87
N ASP A 316 -3.97 -24.22 -7.94
CA ASP A 316 -3.53 -24.13 -6.54
C ASP A 316 -3.41 -25.50 -5.87
N CYS A 317 -4.32 -26.42 -6.17
CA CYS A 317 -4.25 -27.81 -5.69
C CYS A 317 -3.02 -28.54 -6.24
N LEU A 318 -2.69 -28.35 -7.52
CA LEU A 318 -1.49 -28.92 -8.15
C LEU A 318 -0.22 -28.39 -7.50
N TRP A 319 -0.09 -27.07 -7.31
CA TRP A 319 1.06 -26.46 -6.64
C TRP A 319 1.21 -26.94 -5.18
N LYS A 320 0.13 -26.98 -4.40
CA LYS A 320 0.16 -27.54 -3.05
C LYS A 320 0.57 -29.02 -3.02
N LYS A 321 0.18 -29.81 -4.03
CA LYS A 321 0.59 -31.22 -4.18
C LYS A 321 2.08 -31.32 -4.55
N GLN A 322 2.56 -30.48 -5.45
CA GLN A 322 3.96 -30.38 -5.85
C GLN A 322 4.84 -30.01 -4.65
N ILE A 323 4.50 -28.95 -3.92
CA ILE A 323 5.20 -28.50 -2.70
C ILE A 323 5.33 -29.66 -1.69
N ARG A 324 4.24 -30.39 -1.44
CA ARG A 324 4.25 -31.54 -0.50
C ARG A 324 5.18 -32.68 -0.93
N LYS A 325 5.34 -32.91 -2.23
CA LYS A 325 6.21 -33.96 -2.78
C LYS A 325 7.68 -33.59 -2.78
N LEU A 326 8.01 -32.31 -2.91
CA LEU A 326 9.39 -31.84 -2.90
C LEU A 326 10.04 -32.15 -1.55
N LYS A 327 11.24 -32.70 -1.58
CA LYS A 327 12.06 -32.91 -0.37
C LYS A 327 13.02 -31.73 -0.23
N LEU A 328 13.22 -31.27 1.00
CA LEU A 328 14.26 -30.29 1.30
C LEU A 328 15.62 -30.93 1.04
N LYS A 329 16.43 -30.23 0.28
CA LYS A 329 17.83 -30.60 -0.02
C LYS A 329 18.74 -29.63 0.72
N ASN A 330 19.95 -30.07 1.00
CA ASN A 330 20.98 -29.23 1.61
C ASN A 330 21.49 -28.22 0.58
N GLN A 331 20.70 -27.19 0.31
CA GLN A 331 20.96 -26.12 -0.66
C GLN A 331 20.22 -24.83 -0.23
N ILE A 332 20.69 -23.71 -0.74
CA ILE A 332 20.22 -22.36 -0.44
C ILE A 332 19.57 -21.79 -1.68
N ALA A 333 18.35 -21.25 -1.55
CA ALA A 333 17.72 -20.46 -2.58
C ALA A 333 17.87 -18.96 -2.27
N PHE A 334 18.44 -18.21 -3.20
CA PHE A 334 18.50 -16.76 -3.18
C PHE A 334 17.39 -16.24 -4.11
N VAL A 335 16.43 -15.50 -3.53
CA VAL A 335 15.25 -15.08 -4.28
C VAL A 335 15.02 -13.58 -4.13
N THR A 336 14.75 -12.91 -5.24
CA THR A 336 14.32 -11.50 -5.23
C THR A 336 13.06 -11.31 -6.08
N ALA A 337 12.13 -10.49 -5.56
CA ALA A 337 10.93 -10.04 -6.26
C ALA A 337 11.09 -8.63 -6.86
N ARG A 338 12.30 -8.06 -6.83
CA ARG A 338 12.61 -6.68 -7.22
C ARG A 338 13.34 -6.55 -8.56
N SER A 339 13.77 -7.68 -9.14
CA SER A 339 14.44 -7.73 -10.43
C SER A 339 13.99 -8.96 -11.22
N ASN A 340 13.98 -8.86 -12.55
CA ASN A 340 13.72 -9.96 -13.46
C ASN A 340 15.01 -10.61 -14.01
N GLU A 341 16.16 -9.99 -13.78
CA GLU A 341 17.42 -10.34 -14.44
C GLU A 341 18.45 -10.89 -13.47
N GLU A 342 18.72 -10.16 -12.38
CA GLU A 342 19.84 -10.46 -11.48
C GLU A 342 19.50 -10.26 -10.00
N LEU A 343 20.36 -10.80 -9.14
CA LEU A 343 20.34 -10.51 -7.71
C LEU A 343 20.84 -9.08 -7.48
N LEU A 344 20.07 -8.30 -6.74
CA LEU A 344 20.42 -6.93 -6.38
C LEU A 344 21.59 -6.90 -5.37
N PRO A 345 22.34 -5.78 -5.25
CA PRO A 345 23.60 -5.73 -4.49
C PRO A 345 23.53 -6.30 -3.07
N ASN A 346 22.43 -6.05 -2.33
CA ASN A 346 22.32 -6.54 -0.95
C ASN A 346 22.27 -8.08 -0.86
N ILE A 347 21.46 -8.72 -1.68
CA ILE A 347 21.36 -10.19 -1.71
C ILE A 347 22.56 -10.80 -2.47
N ARG A 348 23.08 -10.12 -3.48
CA ARG A 348 24.25 -10.53 -4.25
C ARG A 348 25.51 -10.62 -3.37
N GLY A 349 25.74 -9.63 -2.51
CA GLY A 349 26.90 -9.63 -1.62
C GLY A 349 26.93 -10.81 -0.66
N VAL A 350 25.77 -11.33 -0.24
CA VAL A 350 25.68 -12.56 0.56
C VAL A 350 25.86 -13.79 -0.32
N TYR A 351 25.22 -13.82 -1.51
CA TYR A 351 25.32 -14.91 -2.46
C TYR A 351 26.79 -15.20 -2.85
N ASP A 352 27.55 -14.18 -3.17
CA ASP A 352 28.95 -14.34 -3.63
C ASP A 352 29.87 -14.92 -2.53
N ARG A 353 29.58 -14.63 -1.25
CA ARG A 353 30.36 -15.08 -0.09
C ARG A 353 29.89 -16.39 0.52
N THR A 354 28.68 -16.85 0.18
CA THR A 354 28.12 -18.10 0.73
C THR A 354 28.64 -19.31 -0.03
N ASN A 355 29.05 -20.36 0.69
CA ASN A 355 29.46 -21.64 0.15
C ASN A 355 28.28 -22.60 -0.02
N GLY A 356 28.50 -23.69 -0.74
CA GLY A 356 27.52 -24.75 -0.93
C GLY A 356 26.71 -24.63 -2.21
N LYS A 357 25.66 -25.45 -2.32
CA LYS A 357 24.82 -25.47 -3.50
C LYS A 357 23.79 -24.33 -3.41
N LYS A 358 23.85 -23.44 -4.40
CA LYS A 358 22.99 -22.26 -4.50
C LYS A 358 22.05 -22.35 -5.69
N LEU A 359 20.81 -21.93 -5.50
CA LEU A 359 19.82 -21.70 -6.55
C LEU A 359 19.43 -20.22 -6.54
N VAL A 360 19.08 -19.70 -7.69
CA VAL A 360 18.68 -18.29 -7.85
C VAL A 360 17.31 -18.23 -8.51
N PHE A 361 16.45 -17.33 -8.02
CA PHE A 361 15.19 -16.97 -8.67
C PHE A 361 14.99 -15.45 -8.60
N THR A 362 14.94 -14.82 -9.78
CA THR A 362 14.86 -13.36 -9.94
C THR A 362 13.67 -13.02 -10.84
N ARG A 363 12.49 -12.83 -10.25
CA ARG A 363 11.27 -12.49 -10.99
C ARG A 363 10.37 -11.57 -10.17
N MET A 364 9.90 -10.52 -10.84
CA MET A 364 8.87 -9.65 -10.31
C MET A 364 7.48 -10.27 -10.51
N MET A 365 6.58 -9.99 -9.58
CA MET A 365 5.16 -10.37 -9.71
C MET A 365 4.45 -9.54 -10.80
N PRO A 366 3.40 -10.05 -11.45
CA PRO A 366 2.80 -11.39 -11.31
C PRO A 366 3.58 -12.48 -12.05
N TYR A 367 3.56 -13.72 -11.55
CA TYR A 367 4.17 -14.87 -12.19
C TYR A 367 3.18 -15.58 -13.13
N ASP A 368 3.66 -15.99 -14.30
CA ASP A 368 2.98 -17.00 -15.11
C ASP A 368 3.11 -18.40 -14.51
N ASP A 369 2.43 -19.39 -15.07
CA ASP A 369 2.41 -20.75 -14.52
C ASP A 369 3.81 -21.41 -14.54
N LYS A 370 4.64 -21.15 -15.57
CA LYS A 370 6.00 -21.66 -15.67
C LYS A 370 6.93 -21.02 -14.63
N GLN A 371 6.85 -19.72 -14.47
CA GLN A 371 7.61 -18.99 -13.45
C GLN A 371 7.20 -19.42 -12.04
N MET A 372 5.90 -19.67 -11.82
CA MET A 372 5.42 -20.20 -10.55
C MET A 372 5.96 -21.60 -10.25
N ASP A 373 6.01 -22.50 -11.25
CA ASP A 373 6.59 -23.83 -11.11
C ASP A 373 8.10 -23.75 -10.81
N GLU A 374 8.83 -22.88 -11.48
CA GLU A 374 10.25 -22.61 -11.23
C GLU A 374 10.49 -22.09 -9.80
N ALA A 375 9.69 -21.11 -9.37
CA ALA A 375 9.74 -20.57 -8.01
C ALA A 375 9.46 -21.65 -6.95
N ILE A 376 8.43 -22.47 -7.16
CA ILE A 376 8.09 -23.58 -6.26
C ILE A 376 9.23 -24.59 -6.19
N GLN A 377 9.80 -24.98 -7.31
CA GLN A 377 10.94 -25.92 -7.35
C GLN A 377 12.14 -25.34 -6.61
N THR A 378 12.51 -24.10 -6.89
CA THR A 378 13.66 -23.43 -6.27
C THR A 378 13.47 -23.30 -4.76
N VAL A 379 12.34 -22.74 -4.34
CA VAL A 379 12.07 -22.40 -2.93
C VAL A 379 11.83 -23.65 -2.10
N TYR A 380 10.87 -24.51 -2.49
CA TYR A 380 10.43 -25.61 -1.66
C TYR A 380 11.29 -26.88 -1.76
N SER A 381 12.34 -26.87 -2.58
CA SER A 381 13.39 -27.88 -2.54
C SER A 381 14.61 -27.44 -1.72
N SER A 382 14.68 -26.18 -1.27
CA SER A 382 15.83 -25.62 -0.57
C SER A 382 15.60 -25.57 0.94
N LYS A 383 16.61 -25.97 1.72
CA LYS A 383 16.56 -25.93 3.18
C LYS A 383 16.61 -24.50 3.74
N VAL A 384 17.37 -23.62 3.10
CA VAL A 384 17.45 -22.21 3.44
C VAL A 384 16.95 -21.37 2.26
N VAL A 385 16.15 -20.36 2.52
CA VAL A 385 15.70 -19.38 1.53
C VAL A 385 16.07 -17.99 2.02
N VAL A 386 16.79 -17.24 1.19
CA VAL A 386 17.25 -15.87 1.45
C VAL A 386 16.52 -14.92 0.52
N THR A 387 15.93 -13.86 1.05
CA THR A 387 15.23 -12.83 0.28
C THR A 387 15.61 -11.43 0.73
N ASP A 388 15.35 -10.44 -0.12
CA ASP A 388 15.59 -9.01 0.12
C ASP A 388 14.31 -8.15 0.16
N ASP A 389 13.13 -8.79 0.05
CA ASP A 389 11.85 -8.08 0.03
C ASP A 389 10.69 -9.01 0.42
N TYR A 390 9.45 -8.52 0.32
CA TYR A 390 8.23 -9.32 0.46
C TYR A 390 8.22 -10.49 -0.51
N PHE A 391 8.00 -11.70 -0.02
CA PHE A 391 8.01 -12.88 -0.87
C PHE A 391 6.68 -13.63 -0.84
N TYR A 392 5.98 -13.60 -1.96
CA TYR A 392 4.60 -14.07 -2.11
C TYR A 392 4.36 -15.55 -1.77
N LEU A 393 5.32 -16.43 -2.12
CA LEU A 393 5.12 -17.88 -1.96
C LEU A 393 4.92 -18.30 -0.50
N PHE A 394 5.71 -17.75 0.41
CA PHE A 394 5.57 -18.08 1.83
C PHE A 394 4.27 -17.51 2.42
N ARG A 395 3.86 -16.33 1.99
CA ARG A 395 2.52 -15.82 2.34
C ARG A 395 1.42 -16.75 1.87
N LYS A 396 1.50 -17.27 0.63
CA LYS A 396 0.45 -18.08 -0.01
C LYS A 396 0.43 -19.51 0.50
N PHE A 397 1.59 -20.16 0.62
CA PHE A 397 1.69 -21.60 0.87
C PHE A 397 2.31 -21.97 2.23
N GLY A 398 2.89 -20.99 2.92
CA GLY A 398 3.64 -21.19 4.15
C GLY A 398 5.02 -21.83 3.93
N LYS A 399 5.79 -21.88 4.99
CA LYS A 399 7.11 -22.54 5.06
C LYS A 399 6.97 -24.04 5.37
N LYS A 400 7.85 -24.86 4.83
CA LYS A 400 7.88 -26.30 5.18
C LYS A 400 8.51 -26.53 6.55
N PRO A 401 8.13 -27.58 7.27
CA PRO A 401 8.85 -27.99 8.48
C PRO A 401 10.33 -28.23 8.18
N GLY A 402 11.22 -27.68 8.99
CA GLY A 402 12.68 -27.74 8.81
C GLY A 402 13.25 -26.81 7.75
N GLN A 403 12.45 -25.99 7.09
CA GLN A 403 12.90 -24.94 6.18
C GLN A 403 13.20 -23.65 6.95
N LYS A 404 14.29 -22.97 6.59
CA LYS A 404 14.71 -21.71 7.20
C LYS A 404 14.48 -20.55 6.23
N TYR A 405 14.04 -19.39 6.75
CA TYR A 405 13.72 -18.21 5.95
C TYR A 405 14.46 -16.99 6.47
N VAL A 406 15.33 -16.43 5.64
CA VAL A 406 16.21 -15.29 5.96
C VAL A 406 15.76 -14.07 5.18
N GLN A 407 15.58 -12.96 5.87
CA GLN A 407 15.25 -11.65 5.30
C GLN A 407 16.43 -10.70 5.44
N LEU A 408 16.94 -10.20 4.31
CA LEU A 408 18.00 -9.19 4.27
C LEU A 408 17.48 -7.76 4.19
N TRP A 409 16.21 -7.62 3.81
CA TRP A 409 15.56 -6.36 3.50
C TRP A 409 16.27 -5.57 2.39
N HIS A 410 15.71 -4.42 2.01
CA HIS A 410 16.22 -3.63 0.89
C HIS A 410 16.60 -2.19 1.28
N ALA A 411 16.44 -1.81 2.54
CA ALA A 411 16.83 -0.51 3.06
C ALA A 411 17.76 -0.69 4.26
N ALA A 412 18.76 0.15 4.37
CA ALA A 412 19.54 0.29 5.58
C ALA A 412 18.78 1.18 6.58
N GLY A 413 19.01 0.96 7.86
CA GLY A 413 18.36 1.70 8.93
C GLY A 413 16.85 1.40 9.07
N ALA A 414 16.17 2.25 9.81
CA ALA A 414 14.72 2.30 9.94
C ALA A 414 14.27 3.76 9.79
N PHE A 415 13.86 4.14 8.59
CA PHE A 415 13.56 5.52 8.26
C PHE A 415 12.05 5.77 8.19
N LYS A 416 11.41 5.46 7.07
CA LYS A 416 9.96 5.52 6.92
C LYS A 416 9.32 4.31 7.56
N LYS A 417 8.14 4.46 8.14
CA LYS A 417 7.37 3.32 8.65
C LYS A 417 7.03 2.34 7.54
N PHE A 418 7.14 1.06 7.81
CA PHE A 418 6.91 -0.03 6.87
C PHE A 418 6.28 -1.25 7.59
N GLY A 419 5.97 -2.30 6.84
CA GLY A 419 5.35 -3.51 7.39
C GLY A 419 4.05 -3.18 8.14
N MET A 420 3.89 -3.73 9.34
CA MET A 420 2.69 -3.53 10.17
C MET A 420 2.54 -2.10 10.68
N ASP A 421 3.63 -1.33 10.79
CA ASP A 421 3.61 0.07 11.21
C ASP A 421 3.41 1.04 10.04
N GLY A 422 3.45 0.55 8.80
CA GLY A 422 3.26 1.35 7.61
C GLY A 422 1.81 1.78 7.41
N THR A 423 1.57 2.52 6.33
CA THR A 423 0.23 2.97 5.91
C THR A 423 -0.64 1.84 5.35
N SER A 424 -0.23 0.57 5.53
CA SER A 424 -1.02 -0.58 5.12
C SER A 424 -2.40 -0.54 5.77
N LEU A 425 -3.42 -0.71 4.96
CA LEU A 425 -4.80 -0.78 5.41
C LEU A 425 -5.06 -1.96 6.36
N PHE A 426 -4.14 -2.93 6.39
CA PHE A 426 -4.25 -4.18 7.15
C PHE A 426 -2.88 -4.65 7.62
N PRO A 427 -2.39 -4.20 8.79
CA PRO A 427 -1.15 -4.69 9.38
C PRO A 427 -1.08 -6.21 9.48
N GLU A 428 -2.24 -6.86 9.72
CA GLU A 428 -2.36 -8.32 9.82
C GLU A 428 -2.10 -9.03 8.49
N VAL A 429 -2.38 -8.37 7.36
CA VAL A 429 -2.04 -8.90 6.02
C VAL A 429 -0.54 -8.81 5.80
N ASP A 430 0.08 -7.72 6.21
CA ASP A 430 1.53 -7.56 6.14
C ASP A 430 2.24 -8.58 7.03
N HIS A 431 1.74 -8.83 8.23
CA HIS A 431 2.27 -9.88 9.10
C HIS A 431 2.34 -11.27 8.43
N LEU A 432 1.41 -11.60 7.52
CA LEU A 432 1.47 -12.87 6.79
C LEU A 432 2.73 -13.05 5.92
N TYR A 433 3.37 -11.96 5.51
CA TYR A 433 4.66 -12.02 4.80
C TYR A 433 5.84 -12.26 5.75
N HIS A 434 5.74 -11.81 6.99
CA HIS A 434 6.88 -11.65 7.90
C HIS A 434 6.96 -12.72 9.00
N LYS A 435 5.84 -13.30 9.41
CA LYS A 435 5.72 -14.22 10.55
C LYS A 435 6.64 -15.44 10.51
N ASP A 436 7.06 -15.84 9.31
CA ASP A 436 7.83 -17.06 9.08
C ASP A 436 9.35 -16.83 9.01
N TYR A 437 9.84 -15.59 9.22
CA TYR A 437 11.28 -15.32 9.25
C TYR A 437 11.96 -16.02 10.43
N ASP A 438 13.06 -16.72 10.15
CA ASP A 438 13.95 -17.30 11.17
C ASP A 438 15.09 -16.34 11.50
N LEU A 439 15.49 -15.51 10.55
CA LEU A 439 16.54 -14.51 10.69
C LEU A 439 16.20 -13.27 9.86
N VAL A 440 16.29 -12.11 10.49
CA VAL A 440 16.24 -10.79 9.82
C VAL A 440 17.52 -10.05 10.13
N SER A 441 18.20 -9.49 9.11
CA SER A 441 19.39 -8.69 9.31
C SER A 441 19.08 -7.20 9.31
N VAL A 442 19.69 -6.47 10.23
CA VAL A 442 19.58 -5.01 10.35
C VAL A 442 20.94 -4.35 10.49
N SER A 443 21.00 -3.05 10.17
CA SER A 443 22.25 -2.27 10.12
C SER A 443 22.81 -1.88 11.50
N GLY A 444 22.05 -2.02 12.59
CA GLY A 444 22.51 -1.64 13.92
C GLY A 444 21.63 -2.20 15.05
N GLU A 445 22.18 -2.28 16.24
CA GLU A 445 21.50 -2.82 17.42
C GLU A 445 20.26 -1.97 17.81
N SER A 446 20.32 -0.66 17.65
CA SER A 446 19.25 0.27 18.05
C SER A 446 17.93 0.08 17.31
N ILE A 447 17.97 -0.55 16.14
CA ILE A 447 16.76 -0.72 15.29
C ILE A 447 16.20 -2.14 15.30
N ARG A 448 16.79 -3.06 16.07
CA ARG A 448 16.29 -4.45 16.18
C ARG A 448 14.85 -4.51 16.64
N GLY A 449 14.53 -3.80 17.73
CA GLY A 449 13.17 -3.73 18.27
C GLY A 449 12.16 -3.16 17.27
N ILE A 450 12.57 -2.15 16.47
CA ILE A 450 11.71 -1.59 15.40
C ILE A 450 11.37 -2.66 14.37
N TYR A 451 12.36 -3.41 13.87
CA TYR A 451 12.13 -4.48 12.90
C TYR A 451 11.32 -5.64 13.47
N ALA A 452 11.54 -6.01 14.74
CA ALA A 452 10.74 -7.03 15.42
C ALA A 452 9.26 -6.61 15.52
N GLN A 453 9.01 -5.37 15.94
CA GLN A 453 7.66 -4.80 16.02
C GLN A 453 6.99 -4.75 14.64
N THR A 454 7.64 -4.15 13.66
CA THR A 454 7.05 -3.92 12.33
C THR A 454 6.80 -5.21 11.54
N PHE A 455 7.56 -6.28 11.82
CA PHE A 455 7.33 -7.60 11.23
C PHE A 455 6.46 -8.52 12.12
N GLY A 456 6.19 -8.10 13.35
CA GLY A 456 5.41 -8.89 14.32
C GLY A 456 6.09 -10.21 14.70
N ILE A 457 7.42 -10.20 14.89
CA ILE A 457 8.24 -11.37 15.23
C ILE A 457 9.02 -11.12 16.52
N GLU A 458 9.54 -12.20 17.13
CA GLU A 458 10.40 -12.10 18.30
C GLU A 458 11.72 -11.40 17.96
N GLU A 459 12.17 -10.51 18.84
CA GLU A 459 13.39 -9.72 18.63
C GLU A 459 14.67 -10.56 18.52
N ASP A 460 14.67 -11.75 19.10
CA ASP A 460 15.78 -12.69 19.00
C ASP A 460 16.04 -13.20 17.58
N ARG A 461 15.04 -13.11 16.67
CA ARG A 461 15.19 -13.40 15.25
C ARG A 461 15.79 -12.24 14.46
N VAL A 462 15.83 -11.03 15.02
CA VAL A 462 16.42 -9.85 14.39
C VAL A 462 17.85 -9.69 14.88
N LYS A 463 18.81 -9.73 13.95
CA LYS A 463 20.24 -9.65 14.27
C LYS A 463 20.90 -8.45 13.62
N ALA A 464 21.71 -7.75 14.35
CA ALA A 464 22.53 -6.66 13.84
C ALA A 464 23.78 -7.24 13.13
N TYR A 465 23.56 -7.88 11.96
CA TYR A 465 24.66 -8.42 11.14
C TYR A 465 25.11 -7.44 10.05
N GLY A 466 24.41 -6.32 9.92
CA GLY A 466 24.68 -5.30 8.91
C GLY A 466 23.92 -5.54 7.61
N VAL A 467 24.23 -4.74 6.62
CA VAL A 467 23.63 -4.73 5.28
C VAL A 467 24.74 -4.96 4.27
N SER A 468 24.73 -6.09 3.55
CA SER A 468 25.92 -6.54 2.80
C SER A 468 26.38 -5.56 1.71
N ARG A 469 25.42 -4.86 1.03
CA ARG A 469 25.79 -3.85 0.02
C ARG A 469 26.53 -2.64 0.58
N THR A 470 26.44 -2.41 1.90
CA THR A 470 27.14 -1.28 2.52
C THR A 470 28.63 -1.54 2.74
N ASP A 471 29.09 -2.78 2.60
CA ASP A 471 30.49 -3.13 2.73
C ASP A 471 31.35 -2.39 1.67
N GLU A 472 30.76 -2.10 0.49
CA GLU A 472 31.39 -1.38 -0.61
C GLU A 472 31.84 0.04 -0.21
N PHE A 473 31.09 0.74 0.64
CA PHE A 473 31.43 2.10 1.08
C PHE A 473 32.62 2.16 2.04
N LEU A 474 32.98 1.03 2.64
CA LEU A 474 34.13 0.88 3.53
C LEU A 474 35.32 0.19 2.85
N ASP A 475 35.15 -0.23 1.61
CA ASP A 475 36.22 -0.70 0.73
C ASP A 475 36.83 0.50 -0.01
N SER A 476 38.05 0.89 0.38
CA SER A 476 38.76 2.02 -0.22
C SER A 476 39.05 1.83 -1.70
N GLU A 477 39.21 0.57 -2.15
CA GLU A 477 39.45 0.26 -3.56
C GLU A 477 38.18 0.47 -4.38
N TYR A 478 37.02 0.00 -3.89
CA TYR A 478 35.73 0.26 -4.53
C TYR A 478 35.46 1.77 -4.66
N VAL A 479 35.61 2.53 -3.57
CA VAL A 479 35.40 3.98 -3.57
C VAL A 479 36.32 4.69 -4.57
N ALA A 480 37.61 4.29 -4.63
CA ALA A 480 38.56 4.85 -5.59
C ALA A 480 38.21 4.50 -7.03
N GLN A 481 37.78 3.26 -7.29
CA GLN A 481 37.34 2.82 -8.62
C GLN A 481 36.06 3.50 -9.08
N ALA A 482 35.05 3.67 -8.19
CA ALA A 482 33.83 4.39 -8.50
C ALA A 482 34.16 5.83 -8.88
N ARG A 483 34.97 6.53 -8.07
CA ARG A 483 35.46 7.88 -8.38
C ARG A 483 36.19 7.93 -9.73
N LYS A 484 37.08 6.99 -10.02
CA LYS A 484 37.83 6.93 -11.27
C LYS A 484 36.90 6.75 -12.49
N ARG A 485 35.88 5.86 -12.40
CA ARG A 485 34.90 5.67 -13.49
C ARG A 485 34.17 6.96 -13.80
N ILE A 486 33.67 7.64 -12.78
CA ILE A 486 32.94 8.91 -12.97
C ILE A 486 33.85 9.97 -13.57
N LEU A 487 35.08 10.16 -13.06
CA LEU A 487 36.03 11.14 -13.58
C LEU A 487 36.55 10.82 -14.99
N THR A 488 36.48 9.57 -15.42
CA THR A 488 36.80 9.18 -16.80
C THR A 488 35.75 9.70 -17.78
N GLU A 489 34.46 9.60 -17.41
CA GLU A 489 33.34 10.07 -18.23
C GLU A 489 33.11 11.60 -18.08
N TYR A 490 33.37 12.12 -16.88
CA TYR A 490 33.18 13.53 -16.52
C TYR A 490 34.46 14.16 -15.97
N PRO A 491 35.51 14.36 -16.79
CA PRO A 491 36.81 14.87 -16.31
C PRO A 491 36.74 16.32 -15.77
N ASN A 492 35.72 17.08 -16.14
CA ASN A 492 35.46 18.42 -15.60
C ASN A 492 35.09 18.42 -14.11
N LEU A 493 34.83 17.25 -13.50
CA LEU A 493 34.57 17.13 -12.06
C LEU A 493 35.87 16.97 -11.24
N GLU A 494 37.01 16.76 -11.90
CA GLU A 494 38.29 16.67 -11.22
C GLU A 494 38.61 18.03 -10.56
N GLU A 495 39.06 18.03 -9.33
CA GLU A 495 39.31 19.24 -8.50
C GLU A 495 38.07 20.09 -8.14
N LYS A 496 36.85 19.67 -8.52
CA LYS A 496 35.61 20.33 -8.10
C LYS A 496 35.12 19.83 -6.73
N GLN A 497 34.53 20.71 -5.98
CA GLN A 497 33.70 20.37 -4.82
C GLN A 497 32.33 19.93 -5.30
N VAL A 498 32.02 18.66 -5.10
CA VAL A 498 30.83 18.02 -5.64
C VAL A 498 29.69 18.06 -4.64
N ILE A 499 28.62 18.74 -4.98
CA ILE A 499 27.36 18.78 -4.22
C ILE A 499 26.36 17.84 -4.91
N LEU A 500 26.01 16.75 -4.27
CA LEU A 500 25.09 15.75 -4.80
C LEU A 500 23.66 15.99 -4.28
N TYR A 501 22.74 16.26 -5.16
CA TYR A 501 21.31 16.35 -4.85
C TYR A 501 20.60 15.04 -5.22
N ALA A 502 20.13 14.32 -4.20
CA ALA A 502 19.44 13.04 -4.34
C ALA A 502 18.02 13.13 -3.73
N PRO A 503 17.06 13.72 -4.44
CA PRO A 503 15.70 13.91 -3.93
C PRO A 503 14.86 12.63 -3.98
N THR A 504 13.82 12.56 -3.13
CA THR A 504 12.78 11.56 -3.20
C THR A 504 11.66 12.01 -4.14
N PHE A 505 11.05 11.05 -4.84
CA PHE A 505 9.83 11.33 -5.59
C PHE A 505 8.65 11.66 -4.66
N ARG A 506 7.66 12.38 -5.19
CA ARG A 506 6.39 12.63 -4.52
C ARG A 506 5.32 11.73 -5.09
N ASP A 507 4.44 11.21 -4.23
CA ASP A 507 3.26 10.46 -4.68
C ASP A 507 2.24 11.49 -5.18
N GLY A 508 2.07 11.58 -6.51
CA GLY A 508 1.06 12.46 -7.13
C GLY A 508 -0.37 11.99 -6.82
N LYS A 509 -1.33 12.92 -6.81
CA LYS A 509 -2.76 12.60 -6.70
C LYS A 509 -3.24 11.97 -8.04
N GLY A 510 -3.44 10.62 -8.08
CA GLY A 510 -3.91 9.89 -9.28
C GLY A 510 -3.06 8.66 -9.60
N GLN A 511 -3.62 7.71 -10.37
CA GLN A 511 -3.07 6.35 -10.50
C GLN A 511 -1.67 6.22 -11.13
N ASP A 512 -1.04 7.28 -11.70
CA ASP A 512 0.20 7.14 -12.48
C ASP A 512 1.22 8.30 -12.41
N LYS A 513 1.12 9.22 -11.46
CA LYS A 513 2.02 10.38 -11.49
C LYS A 513 2.85 10.51 -10.22
N ARG A 514 4.02 9.89 -10.24
CA ARG A 514 5.14 10.26 -9.37
C ARG A 514 5.78 11.50 -9.98
N GLU A 515 5.58 12.66 -9.35
CA GLU A 515 6.11 13.94 -9.85
C GLU A 515 7.36 14.32 -9.07
N PHE A 516 8.32 14.92 -9.78
CA PHE A 516 9.45 15.63 -9.18
C PHE A 516 9.18 17.13 -9.31
N ARG A 517 9.07 17.80 -8.19
CA ARG A 517 8.91 19.28 -8.13
C ARG A 517 9.90 19.81 -7.11
N PRO A 518 11.18 19.96 -7.46
CA PRO A 518 12.07 20.71 -6.58
C PRO A 518 11.68 22.17 -6.63
N GLU A 519 11.37 22.78 -5.51
CA GLU A 519 11.27 24.23 -5.39
C GLU A 519 12.67 24.83 -5.33
N MET A 520 13.43 24.69 -6.43
CA MET A 520 14.81 25.19 -6.57
C MET A 520 14.91 26.06 -7.81
N ASP A 521 15.55 27.22 -7.66
CA ASP A 521 15.91 28.09 -8.76
C ASP A 521 17.31 27.72 -9.25
N PHE A 522 17.38 26.87 -10.29
CA PHE A 522 18.65 26.41 -10.84
C PHE A 522 19.42 27.50 -11.57
N GLU A 523 18.76 28.55 -12.09
CA GLU A 523 19.41 29.69 -12.70
C GLU A 523 20.16 30.49 -11.63
N SER A 524 19.47 30.83 -10.53
CA SER A 524 20.11 31.51 -9.39
C SER A 524 21.26 30.68 -8.84
N LEU A 525 21.06 29.38 -8.63
CA LEU A 525 22.09 28.48 -8.14
C LEU A 525 23.31 28.44 -9.05
N SER A 526 23.11 28.35 -10.37
CA SER A 526 24.21 28.31 -11.34
C SER A 526 25.09 29.58 -11.30
N HIS A 527 24.46 30.75 -11.11
CA HIS A 527 25.19 32.01 -10.97
C HIS A 527 25.89 32.16 -9.61
N SER A 528 25.35 31.54 -8.56
CA SER A 528 25.85 31.65 -7.18
C SER A 528 26.96 30.67 -6.84
N LEU A 529 27.04 29.52 -7.54
CA LEU A 529 28.08 28.51 -7.34
C LEU A 529 29.48 29.10 -7.65
N LYS A 530 30.48 28.74 -6.84
CA LYS A 530 31.88 29.11 -7.08
C LYS A 530 32.44 28.32 -8.27
N GLU A 531 33.47 28.86 -8.92
CA GLU A 531 34.15 28.17 -10.04
C GLU A 531 34.59 26.71 -9.72
N ASN A 532 34.97 26.46 -8.48
CA ASN A 532 35.38 25.12 -8.05
C ASN A 532 34.24 24.30 -7.50
N GLN A 533 32.98 24.71 -7.66
CA GLN A 533 31.81 23.94 -7.23
C GLN A 533 31.02 23.37 -8.42
N VAL A 534 30.43 22.21 -8.23
CA VAL A 534 29.50 21.59 -9.17
C VAL A 534 28.33 20.96 -8.43
N PHE A 535 27.13 21.16 -8.96
CA PHE A 535 25.90 20.59 -8.41
C PHE A 535 25.44 19.43 -9.29
N LEU A 536 25.44 18.22 -8.72
CA LEU A 536 25.04 17.02 -9.43
C LEU A 536 23.64 16.59 -9.00
N ILE A 537 22.75 16.41 -9.96
CA ILE A 537 21.39 15.92 -9.74
C ILE A 537 21.39 14.42 -10.03
N CYS A 538 21.05 13.61 -9.01
CA CYS A 538 20.87 12.17 -9.12
C CYS A 538 19.42 11.83 -8.76
N PRO A 539 18.48 11.87 -9.72
CA PRO A 539 17.09 11.62 -9.47
C PRO A 539 16.85 10.14 -9.19
N HIS A 540 15.80 9.86 -8.42
CA HIS A 540 15.35 8.46 -8.24
C HIS A 540 15.08 7.83 -9.63
N PRO A 541 15.41 6.53 -9.87
CA PRO A 541 15.27 5.88 -11.18
C PRO A 541 13.89 6.04 -11.85
N VAL A 542 12.82 6.17 -11.05
CA VAL A 542 11.45 6.41 -11.54
C VAL A 542 11.28 7.80 -12.15
N MET A 543 12.19 8.75 -11.88
CA MET A 543 12.09 10.16 -12.26
C MET A 543 13.17 10.62 -13.26
N GLN A 544 14.04 9.74 -13.71
CA GLN A 544 15.20 10.11 -14.56
C GLN A 544 14.81 10.90 -15.82
N ASN A 545 13.60 10.69 -16.34
CA ASN A 545 13.10 11.38 -17.53
C ASN A 545 12.27 12.63 -17.23
N GLN A 546 12.14 13.06 -15.98
CA GLN A 546 11.23 14.14 -15.58
C GLN A 546 11.95 15.43 -15.20
N ILE A 547 13.27 15.37 -14.93
CA ILE A 547 14.04 16.55 -14.61
C ILE A 547 14.57 17.13 -15.92
N VAL A 548 14.00 18.26 -16.33
CA VAL A 548 14.52 19.07 -17.42
C VAL A 548 15.14 20.30 -16.78
N THR A 549 16.45 20.32 -16.67
CA THR A 549 17.19 21.55 -16.39
C THR A 549 17.66 22.15 -17.69
N GLU A 550 17.62 23.48 -17.79
CA GLU A 550 18.42 24.22 -18.79
C GLU A 550 19.87 23.73 -18.66
N PRO A 551 20.63 23.65 -19.76
CA PRO A 551 22.02 23.21 -19.72
C PRO A 551 22.90 24.28 -19.05
N TYR A 552 23.29 24.02 -17.81
CA TYR A 552 24.26 24.82 -17.06
C TYR A 552 25.61 24.08 -17.03
N GLU A 553 26.71 24.83 -17.11
CA GLU A 553 28.07 24.23 -17.06
C GLU A 553 28.41 23.60 -15.69
N ASN A 554 27.82 24.13 -14.62
CA ASN A 554 28.08 23.76 -13.23
C ASN A 554 26.92 23.05 -12.53
N ILE A 555 25.83 22.73 -13.27
CA ILE A 555 24.71 21.87 -12.77
C ILE A 555 24.49 20.76 -13.78
N LEU A 556 24.74 19.52 -13.35
CA LEU A 556 24.72 18.34 -14.23
C LEU A 556 23.73 17.31 -13.69
N GLN A 557 22.89 16.78 -14.57
CA GLN A 557 22.11 15.58 -14.28
C GLN A 557 22.85 14.36 -14.84
N ILE A 558 23.22 13.42 -13.94
CA ILE A 558 23.96 12.21 -14.31
C ILE A 558 23.08 11.01 -14.07
N ASN A 559 22.77 10.24 -15.14
CA ASN A 559 21.91 9.06 -15.11
C ASN A 559 22.66 7.75 -15.37
N ASP A 560 23.95 7.83 -15.78
CA ASP A 560 24.75 6.67 -16.23
C ASP A 560 25.41 5.91 -15.07
N PHE A 561 25.36 6.45 -13.86
CA PHE A 561 25.93 5.87 -12.65
C PHE A 561 24.87 5.62 -11.60
N THR A 562 25.11 4.63 -10.76
CA THR A 562 24.23 4.35 -9.62
C THR A 562 24.33 5.46 -8.56
N THR A 563 23.29 5.61 -7.75
CA THR A 563 23.33 6.53 -6.60
C THR A 563 24.51 6.21 -5.67
N ASN A 564 24.86 4.92 -5.52
CA ASN A 564 26.02 4.49 -4.72
C ASN A 564 27.35 5.02 -5.30
N ASP A 565 27.55 4.92 -6.62
CA ASP A 565 28.74 5.47 -7.28
C ASP A 565 28.79 7.00 -7.10
N MET A 566 27.65 7.68 -7.29
CA MET A 566 27.56 9.14 -7.13
C MET A 566 27.86 9.61 -5.70
N MET A 567 27.44 8.83 -4.68
CA MET A 567 27.78 9.11 -3.28
C MET A 567 29.29 9.06 -3.02
N CYS A 568 30.03 8.18 -3.71
CA CYS A 568 31.48 8.07 -3.54
C CYS A 568 32.24 9.34 -3.98
N ILE A 569 31.73 10.07 -4.99
CA ILE A 569 32.38 11.32 -5.46
C ILE A 569 31.92 12.56 -4.68
N ALA A 570 30.74 12.54 -4.07
CA ALA A 570 30.14 13.69 -3.42
C ALA A 570 30.96 14.18 -2.22
N ASP A 571 31.06 15.49 -2.04
CA ASP A 571 31.61 16.16 -0.85
C ASP A 571 30.50 16.64 0.10
N LEU A 572 29.31 16.92 -0.42
CA LEU A 572 28.10 17.21 0.32
C LEU A 572 26.92 16.44 -0.30
N LEU A 573 26.14 15.77 0.52
CA LEU A 573 24.83 15.23 0.12
C LEU A 573 23.73 16.23 0.50
N VAL A 574 22.93 16.63 -0.49
CA VAL A 574 21.66 17.34 -0.29
C VAL A 574 20.54 16.33 -0.59
N THR A 575 19.67 16.06 0.36
CA THR A 575 18.56 15.13 0.18
C THR A 575 17.34 15.62 0.94
N ASP A 576 16.29 14.82 0.95
CA ASP A 576 15.05 15.09 1.68
C ASP A 576 14.63 13.85 2.51
N TYR A 577 13.62 13.11 2.08
CA TYR A 577 13.05 11.96 2.80
C TYR A 577 13.62 10.62 2.32
N SER A 578 14.91 10.57 2.01
CA SER A 578 15.57 9.40 1.43
C SER A 578 16.37 8.59 2.45
N SER A 579 16.29 7.26 2.36
CA SER A 579 17.08 6.34 3.18
C SER A 579 18.58 6.31 2.80
N VAL A 580 19.00 6.96 1.73
CA VAL A 580 20.43 7.06 1.33
C VAL A 580 21.31 7.68 2.41
N ILE A 581 20.72 8.40 3.38
CA ILE A 581 21.43 8.99 4.51
C ILE A 581 22.15 7.95 5.37
N PHE A 582 21.62 6.75 5.46
CA PHE A 582 22.26 5.66 6.21
C PHE A 582 23.53 5.20 5.51
N GLU A 583 23.46 4.91 4.21
CA GLU A 583 24.61 4.52 3.41
C GLU A 583 25.66 5.63 3.34
N TYR A 584 25.22 6.86 3.06
CA TYR A 584 26.14 8.01 2.96
C TYR A 584 26.86 8.31 4.28
N SER A 585 26.22 8.05 5.42
CA SER A 585 26.85 8.21 6.74
C SER A 585 28.13 7.39 6.92
N LEU A 586 28.24 6.24 6.21
CA LEU A 586 29.42 5.37 6.24
C LEU A 586 30.66 6.03 5.62
N LEU A 587 30.46 6.94 4.66
CA LEU A 587 31.53 7.73 4.06
C LEU A 587 32.04 8.84 4.99
N ASN A 588 31.38 9.08 6.13
CA ASN A 588 31.73 10.10 7.09
C ASN A 588 31.87 11.50 6.46
N LYS A 589 30.95 11.84 5.55
CA LYS A 589 30.88 13.10 4.83
C LYS A 589 29.62 13.89 5.24
N PRO A 590 29.63 15.22 5.15
CA PRO A 590 28.51 16.06 5.55
C PRO A 590 27.28 15.87 4.67
N MET A 591 26.11 16.01 5.25
CA MET A 591 24.83 16.01 4.54
C MET A 591 23.88 17.05 5.11
N VAL A 592 22.97 17.53 4.26
CA VAL A 592 21.92 18.49 4.63
C VAL A 592 20.59 18.06 4.00
N PHE A 593 19.51 18.59 4.56
CA PHE A 593 18.15 18.19 4.22
C PHE A 593 17.37 19.37 3.68
N TYR A 594 16.83 19.22 2.47
CA TYR A 594 15.97 20.21 1.84
C TYR A 594 14.52 19.73 1.85
N CYS A 595 13.77 20.19 2.85
CA CYS A 595 12.42 19.73 3.16
C CYS A 595 11.42 20.87 3.05
N TYR A 596 11.29 21.47 1.85
CA TYR A 596 10.39 22.58 1.56
C TYR A 596 8.90 22.25 1.81
N ASP A 597 8.52 20.98 1.66
CA ASP A 597 7.18 20.45 1.82
C ASP A 597 6.99 19.62 3.10
N TYR A 598 7.76 19.87 4.15
CA TYR A 598 7.77 19.05 5.37
C TYR A 598 6.39 18.89 6.02
N ASP A 599 5.63 19.97 6.06
CA ASP A 599 4.29 19.97 6.70
C ASP A 599 3.22 19.26 5.85
N GLU A 600 3.49 19.06 4.54
CA GLU A 600 2.59 18.38 3.60
C GLU A 600 2.99 16.91 3.36
N TYR A 601 4.19 16.53 3.77
CA TYR A 601 4.71 15.19 3.54
C TYR A 601 4.00 14.16 4.43
N ASN A 602 3.24 13.26 3.84
CA ASN A 602 2.25 12.41 4.50
C ASN A 602 2.75 11.01 4.91
N ARG A 603 4.07 10.78 4.98
CA ARG A 603 4.64 9.50 5.43
C ARG A 603 5.25 9.64 6.80
N ASP A 604 4.86 8.73 7.70
CA ASP A 604 5.43 8.64 9.05
C ASP A 604 6.86 8.10 9.03
N PHE A 605 7.65 8.54 10.00
CA PHE A 605 9.02 8.12 10.24
C PHE A 605 9.17 7.41 11.57
N TYR A 606 10.22 6.57 11.68
CA TYR A 606 10.68 6.03 12.97
C TYR A 606 11.62 6.99 13.71
N LEU A 607 12.26 7.87 12.97
CA LEU A 607 13.11 8.93 13.51
C LEU A 607 12.27 10.16 13.86
N ASP A 608 12.67 10.87 14.92
CA ASP A 608 12.25 12.25 15.10
C ASP A 608 12.98 13.09 14.06
N TYR A 609 12.24 13.47 13.00
CA TYR A 609 12.82 14.07 11.82
C TYR A 609 13.52 15.42 12.08
N GLU A 610 13.12 16.14 13.13
CA GLU A 610 13.75 17.42 13.50
C GLU A 610 15.00 17.25 14.38
N LYS A 611 15.10 16.15 15.14
CA LYS A 611 16.16 15.95 16.15
C LYS A 611 17.21 14.91 15.75
N ASP A 612 16.80 13.87 15.00
CA ASP A 612 17.65 12.71 14.73
C ASP A 612 18.38 12.79 13.37
N LEU A 613 18.17 13.83 12.58
CA LEU A 613 18.82 13.97 11.28
C LEU A 613 20.34 14.20 11.45
N PRO A 614 21.17 13.58 10.59
CA PRO A 614 22.63 13.72 10.64
C PRO A 614 23.16 15.03 9.98
N GLY A 615 22.37 16.07 9.95
CA GLY A 615 22.74 17.34 9.34
C GLY A 615 21.65 18.39 9.45
N LYS A 616 21.93 19.59 8.95
CA LYS A 616 21.02 20.73 9.01
C LYS A 616 19.83 20.56 8.06
N MET A 617 18.63 20.85 8.54
CA MET A 617 17.42 20.91 7.72
C MET A 617 17.16 22.34 7.25
N PHE A 618 16.81 22.48 5.97
CA PHE A 618 16.40 23.71 5.31
C PHE A 618 14.97 23.56 4.78
N ARG A 619 14.12 24.51 5.08
CA ARG A 619 12.75 24.60 4.56
C ARG A 619 12.62 25.67 3.48
N ASN A 620 13.60 26.55 3.37
CA ASN A 620 13.66 27.66 2.41
C ASN A 620 14.83 27.46 1.45
N TYR A 621 14.58 27.68 0.16
CA TYR A 621 15.59 27.49 -0.89
C TYR A 621 16.76 28.48 -0.73
N GLY A 622 16.48 29.76 -0.46
CA GLY A 622 17.54 30.79 -0.34
C GLY A 622 18.54 30.47 0.78
N ASP A 623 18.09 29.94 1.90
CA ASP A 623 18.97 29.53 3.00
C ASP A 623 19.83 28.30 2.61
N LEU A 624 19.29 27.36 1.84
CA LEU A 624 20.04 26.23 1.30
C LEU A 624 21.09 26.71 0.28
N GLU A 625 20.71 27.57 -0.67
CA GLU A 625 21.60 28.11 -1.68
C GLU A 625 22.77 28.83 -1.03
N GLN A 626 22.49 29.69 -0.05
CA GLN A 626 23.54 30.41 0.69
C GLN A 626 24.50 29.41 1.41
N TYR A 627 23.99 28.34 1.98
CA TYR A 627 24.81 27.33 2.63
C TYR A 627 25.71 26.61 1.62
N ILE A 628 25.15 26.16 0.48
CA ILE A 628 25.88 25.49 -0.60
C ILE A 628 26.99 26.38 -1.13
N CYS A 629 26.67 27.63 -1.49
CA CYS A 629 27.60 28.57 -2.08
C CYS A 629 28.72 29.01 -1.11
N LYS A 630 28.49 28.93 0.19
CA LYS A 630 29.54 29.14 1.18
C LYS A 630 30.67 28.11 1.09
N GLY A 631 30.34 26.85 0.80
CA GLY A 631 31.29 25.76 0.54
C GLY A 631 32.07 25.26 1.75
N GLU A 632 31.60 25.56 2.98
CA GLU A 632 32.26 25.14 4.23
C GLU A 632 31.61 23.89 4.81
N PHE A 633 31.82 22.73 4.19
CA PHE A 633 31.22 21.47 4.55
C PHE A 633 32.16 20.64 5.45
N LYS A 634 32.32 21.01 6.70
CA LYS A 634 33.31 20.37 7.61
C LYS A 634 32.71 19.67 8.83
N ASP A 635 31.47 19.97 9.18
CA ASP A 635 30.85 19.38 10.36
C ASP A 635 30.28 18.00 10.07
N VAL A 636 30.93 16.98 10.62
CA VAL A 636 30.54 15.56 10.50
C VAL A 636 30.20 14.92 11.84
N ALA A 637 30.18 15.68 12.93
CA ALA A 637 29.91 15.13 14.25
C ALA A 637 28.53 14.47 14.31
N MET A 638 27.49 15.14 13.79
CA MET A 638 26.14 14.57 13.72
C MET A 638 26.10 13.32 12.84
N VAL A 639 26.88 13.26 11.76
CA VAL A 639 26.98 12.10 10.88
C VAL A 639 27.60 10.91 11.61
N GLN A 640 28.64 11.13 12.40
CA GLN A 640 29.31 10.10 13.20
C GLN A 640 28.38 9.55 14.28
N ASP A 641 27.66 10.40 14.99
CA ASP A 641 26.69 9.98 15.99
C ASP A 641 25.54 9.17 15.37
N PHE A 642 25.02 9.62 14.23
CA PHE A 642 24.00 8.92 13.47
C PHE A 642 24.49 7.54 12.99
N ARG A 643 25.68 7.47 12.40
CA ARG A 643 26.33 6.23 11.98
C ARG A 643 26.48 5.26 13.16
N ASN A 644 27.03 5.71 14.27
CA ASN A 644 27.23 4.89 15.47
C ASN A 644 25.92 4.33 16.01
N ARG A 645 24.84 5.11 15.94
CA ARG A 645 23.52 4.72 16.42
C ARG A 645 22.81 3.74 15.50
N TYR A 646 22.77 4.01 14.20
CA TYR A 646 21.91 3.29 13.26
C TYR A 646 22.65 2.31 12.34
N MET A 647 23.95 2.47 12.16
CA MET A 647 24.78 1.69 11.24
C MET A 647 25.91 0.94 11.97
N SER A 648 25.75 0.70 13.28
CA SER A 648 26.80 0.14 14.14
C SER A 648 27.29 -1.26 13.71
N ALA A 649 26.49 -2.01 12.96
CA ALA A 649 26.86 -3.33 12.45
C ALA A 649 27.41 -3.31 11.01
N CYS A 650 27.44 -2.13 10.35
CA CYS A 650 27.98 -1.97 9.00
C CYS A 650 29.44 -1.54 9.07
N ASP A 651 30.34 -2.50 9.20
CA ASP A 651 31.79 -2.34 9.44
C ASP A 651 32.67 -2.87 8.28
N GLY A 652 32.07 -3.13 7.12
CA GLY A 652 32.73 -3.70 5.95
C GLY A 652 32.75 -5.23 5.91
N LYS A 653 32.15 -5.91 6.89
CA LYS A 653 32.08 -7.37 6.99
C LYS A 653 30.66 -7.92 7.11
N SER A 654 29.67 -7.14 6.73
CA SER A 654 28.26 -7.54 6.82
C SER A 654 27.99 -8.75 5.94
N GLY A 655 28.50 -8.78 4.71
CA GLY A 655 28.33 -9.89 3.77
C GLY A 655 28.93 -11.20 4.28
N GLU A 656 30.12 -11.16 4.91
CA GLU A 656 30.76 -12.33 5.52
C GLU A 656 29.93 -12.89 6.69
N ARG A 657 29.50 -12.02 7.60
CA ARG A 657 28.68 -12.44 8.75
C ARG A 657 27.37 -13.05 8.32
N LEU A 658 26.72 -12.47 7.31
CA LEU A 658 25.47 -12.97 6.76
C LEU A 658 25.66 -14.30 6.03
N ALA A 659 26.72 -14.46 5.23
CA ALA A 659 27.04 -15.72 4.58
C ALA A 659 27.25 -16.83 5.60
N HIS A 660 28.04 -16.58 6.65
CA HIS A 660 28.26 -17.53 7.74
C HIS A 660 26.95 -17.88 8.49
N ALA A 661 26.09 -16.89 8.75
CA ALA A 661 24.79 -17.13 9.39
C ALA A 661 23.88 -18.00 8.53
N VAL A 662 23.85 -17.78 7.22
CA VAL A 662 23.09 -18.59 6.25
C VAL A 662 23.61 -20.02 6.18
N GLU A 663 24.94 -20.21 6.16
CA GLU A 663 25.61 -21.52 6.18
C GLU A 663 25.28 -22.27 7.47
N LYS A 664 25.32 -21.62 8.63
CA LYS A 664 24.96 -22.22 9.91
C LYS A 664 23.51 -22.71 9.91
N LEU A 665 22.58 -21.94 9.39
CA LEU A 665 21.17 -22.37 9.25
C LEU A 665 21.00 -23.55 8.28
N LEU A 666 21.93 -23.73 7.33
CA LEU A 666 21.93 -24.87 6.44
C LEU A 666 22.38 -26.16 7.15
N GLU A 667 23.24 -26.05 8.18
CA GLU A 667 23.74 -27.18 8.98
C GLU A 667 22.71 -27.64 10.02
N GLU A 668 21.91 -26.73 10.62
CA GLU A 668 20.80 -27.04 11.54
C GLU A 668 19.73 -27.93 10.89
#